data_29d558c3efc48771953d3e6872744701
#
_entry.id   29d558c3efc48771953d3e6872744701
#
_cell.length_a   1.000
_cell.length_b   1.000
_cell.length_c   1.000
_cell.angle_alpha   90.00
_cell.angle_beta   90.00
_cell.angle_gamma   90.00
#
_symmetry.space_group_name_H-M   'P 1'
#
loop_
_entity.id
_entity.type
_entity.pdbx_description
1 polymer ?
#
loop_
_entity_poly.entity_id
_entity_poly.type
_entity_poly.pdbx_seq_one_letter_code
_entity_poly.pdbx_strand_id
1 'polypeptide(L)'
;MHLSKHHMNRFMSAGLVCTALFLTFAGDFARAATVEFPGPQPGPGQSVRNRNDFILENNVLSETWAMVDGTLRPTRLVNKLTGESFDQTGTELFRLGLQATAPQTNGVRVAIRLQRDKVVALASKDGAAWMELASFPRSEFPGEPKLVRLGKMNLQAEAKDYADLGNPGEGAISEITPAANTNRFAFKAGANQAAVLEYAFPAGTSEVSCCIDKGTDQGMSWSPALALVWAEGEKFLLVGLREKSPVFNITTAAGEKMQSASLLNYPILDLPASDFKFVGEPKLMRLPKQPKGQREMEHFGGTTLVAELVSPNGLHVHWQAELRDGANYLRQTVQLTSPEQSIPLYGVELADVRIPEPKTIGSVPGCPVAAAGMFFGVEMPGAENALNGTEARIGFASKLELSPTRSYSFGAVAGVAPAGQLRRAFLCYVERERARPSKPFLVYNCWYDLGYSLDEPSLVDVVKAFDTELVKKRGVPVQSYLVDDGWDSPDKGLWVENTDKFPAGLAGLKAKMDPLGAHLGIWISPLGGYGGAEERTAQAQKMGIIPAGASLDLAYPKYESWFENRCLQLMREDGVNAFKWDKAGAGVSPHFMALLEVAQHLRSANPDLFVTVTVGTWPSPFWLNHVDTTWRNGSADVGWSGKGDTREQWLTFRDGNCRHYFAELSPLYPLNSVMHHGIVHGRNFQGEKVGKSGPHLKNEARSYFATGAMLQELYLTPSMMTPEAWDQVAEAAKWAHANADVLVDAHWVGGNPLKLEPYGYAAWSPRKGTLMLRNPDDRAQSITLDAQTAFELPTGAATKYALRSPYADQRVKKLTLKAGQPATVELAPFEVLVFDAKPE
;
A
#
# COMPACT_ATOMS: atom_id res chain seq x y z
N MET A 1 -39.27 -57.90 -5.05
CA MET A 1 -39.09 -59.24 -5.62
C MET A 1 -37.70 -59.42 -6.05
N HIS A 2 -36.90 -60.03 -5.24
CA HIS A 2 -36.02 -61.21 -5.41
C HIS A 2 -34.91 -61.06 -6.48
N LEU A 3 -33.68 -60.95 -6.05
CA LEU A 3 -32.60 -61.96 -5.96
C LEU A 3 -32.05 -62.36 -7.37
N SER A 4 -30.78 -62.48 -7.67
CA SER A 4 -29.77 -63.23 -6.95
C SER A 4 -28.35 -63.05 -7.58
N LYS A 5 -27.37 -63.28 -6.78
CA LYS A 5 -25.93 -63.50 -6.86
C LYS A 5 -25.38 -64.45 -7.87
N HIS A 6 -24.07 -64.40 -8.07
CA HIS A 6 -23.00 -65.35 -8.46
C HIS A 6 -22.62 -65.39 -9.98
N HIS A 7 -21.31 -65.25 -10.39
CA HIS A 7 -20.16 -66.06 -10.01
C HIS A 7 -18.84 -65.39 -10.43
N MET A 8 -17.83 -65.65 -9.62
CA MET A 8 -16.43 -65.42 -9.74
C MET A 8 -15.80 -66.47 -10.69
N ASN A 9 -14.86 -66.10 -11.58
CA ASN A 9 -13.69 -66.94 -11.80
C ASN A 9 -12.48 -66.21 -12.42
N ARG A 10 -11.35 -66.61 -11.92
CA ARG A 10 -9.96 -66.22 -12.15
C ARG A 10 -9.52 -66.48 -13.58
N PHE A 11 -8.60 -65.57 -14.09
CA PHE A 11 -7.43 -66.01 -14.85
C PHE A 11 -6.26 -65.10 -14.53
N MET A 12 -5.19 -65.72 -14.00
CA MET A 12 -3.83 -65.13 -13.88
C MET A 12 -3.17 -65.22 -15.26
N SER A 13 -2.50 -64.16 -15.68
CA SER A 13 -1.26 -64.34 -16.48
C SER A 13 -0.35 -63.10 -16.31
N ALA A 14 0.91 -63.37 -16.17
CA ALA A 14 2.03 -62.47 -15.88
C ALA A 14 2.25 -61.45 -16.99
N GLY A 15 2.64 -60.26 -16.64
CA GLY A 15 3.12 -59.22 -17.58
C GLY A 15 3.81 -58.10 -16.89
N LEU A 16 5.11 -58.06 -17.00
CA LEU A 16 6.12 -57.02 -16.83
C LEU A 16 5.74 -55.77 -16.01
N VAL A 17 6.36 -55.64 -14.87
CA VAL A 17 6.50 -54.39 -14.11
C VAL A 17 7.49 -53.50 -14.87
N CYS A 18 6.99 -52.51 -15.61
CA CYS A 18 7.76 -51.31 -15.97
C CYS A 18 7.56 -50.28 -14.85
N THR A 19 8.48 -50.25 -13.93
CA THR A 19 8.57 -49.17 -12.92
C THR A 19 9.06 -47.90 -13.62
N ALA A 20 8.11 -47.10 -14.11
CA ALA A 20 8.40 -45.73 -14.49
C ALA A 20 8.66 -44.97 -13.18
N LEU A 21 9.93 -44.66 -12.91
CA LEU A 21 10.31 -43.64 -11.92
C LEU A 21 9.80 -42.30 -12.43
N PHE A 22 8.60 -41.91 -12.00
CA PHE A 22 8.21 -40.53 -11.98
C PHE A 22 9.06 -39.86 -10.88
N LEU A 23 10.22 -39.32 -11.28
CA LEU A 23 10.87 -38.25 -10.53
C LEU A 23 9.91 -37.07 -10.53
N THR A 24 9.05 -37.03 -9.51
CA THR A 24 8.38 -35.79 -9.10
C THR A 24 9.50 -34.86 -8.66
N PHE A 25 9.91 -33.95 -9.56
CA PHE A 25 10.49 -32.68 -9.16
C PHE A 25 9.35 -31.90 -8.49
N ALA A 26 9.05 -32.23 -7.23
CA ALA A 26 8.50 -31.29 -6.29
C ALA A 26 9.64 -30.29 -6.05
N GLY A 27 9.68 -29.25 -6.88
CA GLY A 27 10.47 -28.08 -6.56
C GLY A 27 10.04 -27.66 -5.15
N ASP A 28 10.98 -27.56 -4.24
CA ASP A 28 10.79 -26.87 -2.96
C ASP A 28 10.33 -25.44 -3.30
N PHE A 29 9.02 -25.27 -3.39
CA PHE A 29 8.43 -23.94 -3.43
C PHE A 29 8.85 -23.29 -2.12
N ALA A 30 9.61 -22.22 -2.21
CA ALA A 30 10.10 -21.48 -1.08
C ALA A 30 8.95 -21.30 -0.08
N ARG A 31 9.14 -21.77 1.14
CA ARG A 31 8.21 -21.57 2.24
C ARG A 31 7.94 -20.06 2.33
N ALA A 32 6.69 -19.66 2.60
CA ALA A 32 6.36 -18.25 2.78
C ALA A 32 7.37 -17.59 3.73
N ALA A 33 7.87 -16.42 3.35
CA ALA A 33 8.84 -15.71 4.17
C ALA A 33 8.16 -15.29 5.48
N THR A 34 8.73 -15.66 6.61
CA THR A 34 8.24 -15.25 7.93
C THR A 34 9.23 -14.31 8.56
N VAL A 35 8.76 -13.12 8.95
CA VAL A 35 9.56 -12.16 9.72
C VAL A 35 9.55 -12.57 11.20
N GLU A 36 10.72 -12.76 11.77
CA GLU A 36 10.84 -13.06 13.20
C GLU A 36 10.63 -11.77 14.01
N PHE A 37 9.81 -11.85 15.06
CA PHE A 37 9.60 -10.71 15.97
C PHE A 37 10.92 -10.30 16.61
N PRO A 38 11.30 -9.00 16.56
CA PRO A 38 12.63 -8.53 16.96
C PRO A 38 12.79 -8.36 18.48
N GLY A 39 12.05 -9.11 19.28
CA GLY A 39 12.05 -9.06 20.75
C GLY A 39 11.89 -10.42 21.41
N PRO A 40 11.59 -10.45 22.70
CA PRO A 40 11.24 -11.69 23.40
C PRO A 40 10.07 -12.38 22.70
N GLN A 41 10.12 -13.71 22.58
CA GLN A 41 9.07 -14.47 21.91
C GLN A 41 7.70 -14.22 22.55
N PRO A 42 6.68 -13.84 21.78
CA PRO A 42 5.35 -13.54 22.31
C PRO A 42 4.69 -14.73 23.04
N GLY A 43 5.02 -15.96 22.63
CA GLY A 43 4.45 -17.16 23.23
C GLY A 43 2.98 -17.40 22.86
N PRO A 44 2.32 -18.35 23.54
CA PRO A 44 0.92 -18.68 23.27
C PRO A 44 -0.03 -17.59 23.77
N GLY A 45 -1.12 -17.38 23.00
CA GLY A 45 -2.25 -16.56 23.42
C GLY A 45 -3.01 -17.23 24.57
N GLN A 46 -3.25 -16.50 25.65
CA GLN A 46 -3.95 -16.95 26.84
C GLN A 46 -5.17 -16.06 27.09
N SER A 47 -6.20 -16.64 27.67
CA SER A 47 -7.38 -15.92 28.11
C SER A 47 -7.68 -16.23 29.57
N VAL A 48 -8.04 -15.18 30.34
CA VAL A 48 -8.37 -15.30 31.76
C VAL A 48 -9.69 -14.57 32.00
N ARG A 49 -10.60 -15.20 32.75
CA ARG A 49 -11.79 -14.55 33.33
C ARG A 49 -11.59 -14.38 34.81
N ASN A 50 -11.65 -13.14 35.27
CA ASN A 50 -11.56 -12.83 36.69
C ASN A 50 -12.76 -11.98 37.11
N ARG A 51 -13.79 -12.59 37.69
CA ARG A 51 -15.09 -11.97 38.01
C ARG A 51 -15.71 -11.32 36.76
N ASN A 52 -15.67 -10.00 36.67
CA ASN A 52 -16.22 -9.21 35.56
C ASN A 52 -15.19 -8.91 34.47
N ASP A 53 -13.91 -9.26 34.70
CA ASP A 53 -12.83 -8.94 33.77
C ASP A 53 -12.58 -10.10 32.81
N PHE A 54 -12.38 -9.75 31.54
CA PHE A 54 -11.96 -10.61 30.45
C PHE A 54 -10.58 -10.15 29.99
N ILE A 55 -9.58 -11.02 30.03
CA ILE A 55 -8.21 -10.69 29.71
C ILE A 55 -7.73 -11.58 28.57
N LEU A 56 -7.16 -10.97 27.53
CA LEU A 56 -6.34 -11.65 26.54
C LEU A 56 -4.90 -11.20 26.72
N GLU A 57 -3.99 -12.16 26.85
CA GLU A 57 -2.58 -11.87 27.11
C GLU A 57 -1.62 -12.92 26.56
N ASN A 58 -0.38 -12.51 26.37
CA ASN A 58 0.76 -13.39 26.17
C ASN A 58 2.01 -12.80 26.86
N ASN A 59 3.22 -13.19 26.44
CA ASN A 59 4.45 -12.72 27.10
C ASN A 59 4.76 -11.24 26.85
N VAL A 60 4.18 -10.61 25.79
CA VAL A 60 4.57 -9.25 25.35
C VAL A 60 3.47 -8.21 25.46
N LEU A 61 2.21 -8.61 25.50
CA LEU A 61 1.07 -7.68 25.63
C LEU A 61 -0.06 -8.29 26.46
N SER A 62 -0.94 -7.42 26.98
CA SER A 62 -2.20 -7.81 27.62
C SER A 62 -3.24 -6.72 27.42
N GLU A 63 -4.49 -7.09 27.14
CA GLU A 63 -5.61 -6.20 27.15
C GLU A 63 -6.73 -6.75 28.02
N THR A 64 -7.40 -5.87 28.77
CA THR A 64 -8.45 -6.21 29.70
C THR A 64 -9.72 -5.45 29.36
N TRP A 65 -10.82 -6.17 29.30
CA TRP A 65 -12.18 -5.63 29.21
C TRP A 65 -12.94 -6.02 30.48
N ALA A 66 -13.86 -5.16 30.90
CA ALA A 66 -14.72 -5.44 32.06
C ALA A 66 -16.19 -5.23 31.72
N MET A 67 -17.05 -6.01 32.37
CA MET A 67 -18.50 -5.71 32.41
C MET A 67 -18.77 -4.58 33.39
N VAL A 68 -19.15 -3.40 32.87
CA VAL A 68 -19.48 -2.19 33.64
C VAL A 68 -20.91 -1.78 33.26
N ASP A 69 -21.81 -1.74 34.22
CA ASP A 69 -23.24 -1.36 34.02
C ASP A 69 -23.91 -2.12 32.87
N GLY A 70 -23.59 -3.40 32.72
CA GLY A 70 -24.16 -4.27 31.69
C GLY A 70 -23.57 -4.11 30.30
N THR A 71 -22.50 -3.33 30.15
CA THR A 71 -21.75 -3.13 28.91
C THR A 71 -20.31 -3.66 29.05
N LEU A 72 -19.74 -4.18 27.94
CA LEU A 72 -18.33 -4.56 27.88
C LEU A 72 -17.50 -3.34 27.49
N ARG A 73 -16.49 -3.01 28.31
CA ARG A 73 -15.63 -1.84 28.07
C ARG A 73 -14.17 -2.18 28.18
N PRO A 74 -13.29 -1.60 27.33
CA PRO A 74 -11.85 -1.63 27.57
C PRO A 74 -11.54 -0.96 28.91
N THR A 75 -10.65 -1.53 29.69
CA THR A 75 -10.23 -0.96 30.97
C THR A 75 -8.73 -0.82 31.10
N ARG A 76 -7.96 -1.69 30.47
CA ARG A 76 -6.51 -1.67 30.63
C ARG A 76 -5.80 -2.28 29.43
N LEU A 77 -4.77 -1.58 28.96
CA LEU A 77 -3.83 -2.06 27.95
C LEU A 77 -2.43 -2.07 28.55
N VAL A 78 -1.66 -3.14 28.34
CA VAL A 78 -0.31 -3.31 28.91
C VAL A 78 0.70 -3.65 27.82
N ASN A 79 1.74 -2.83 27.70
CA ASN A 79 2.96 -3.19 27.00
C ASN A 79 3.90 -3.93 27.96
N LYS A 80 3.94 -5.25 27.91
CA LYS A 80 4.79 -6.07 28.81
C LYS A 80 6.28 -5.98 28.47
N LEU A 81 6.65 -5.45 27.29
CA LEU A 81 8.06 -5.22 26.92
C LEU A 81 8.67 -4.07 27.73
N THR A 82 7.88 -3.04 28.02
CA THR A 82 8.29 -1.88 28.82
C THR A 82 7.80 -1.96 30.27
N GLY A 83 6.80 -2.79 30.53
CA GLY A 83 6.09 -2.86 31.82
C GLY A 83 5.05 -1.75 32.01
N GLU A 84 4.83 -0.90 31.00
CA GLU A 84 3.86 0.20 31.07
C GLU A 84 2.43 -0.29 30.93
N SER A 85 1.54 0.37 31.68
CA SER A 85 0.11 0.06 31.71
C SER A 85 -0.69 1.33 31.49
N PHE A 86 -1.65 1.28 30.56
CA PHE A 86 -2.48 2.40 30.14
C PHE A 86 -3.92 2.15 30.54
N ASP A 87 -4.49 3.10 31.30
CA ASP A 87 -5.90 3.10 31.65
C ASP A 87 -6.75 3.44 30.42
N GLN A 88 -7.66 2.52 30.08
CA GLN A 88 -8.59 2.67 28.97
C GLN A 88 -10.02 3.00 29.43
N THR A 89 -10.23 3.29 30.71
CA THR A 89 -11.55 3.62 31.25
C THR A 89 -12.17 4.81 30.51
N GLY A 90 -13.35 4.61 29.95
CA GLY A 90 -14.10 5.63 29.18
C GLY A 90 -13.83 5.62 27.68
N THR A 91 -13.01 4.67 27.17
CA THR A 91 -12.95 4.37 25.73
C THR A 91 -14.06 3.39 25.34
N GLU A 92 -14.31 3.23 24.05
CA GLU A 92 -15.36 2.37 23.51
C GLU A 92 -14.78 1.22 22.70
N LEU A 93 -15.51 0.11 22.58
CA LEU A 93 -15.13 -1.00 21.68
C LEU A 93 -15.18 -0.57 20.21
N PHE A 94 -16.18 0.26 19.89
CA PHE A 94 -16.38 0.87 18.57
C PHE A 94 -17.36 2.04 18.71
N ARG A 95 -17.40 2.90 17.68
CA ARG A 95 -18.45 3.91 17.48
C ARG A 95 -18.93 3.86 16.03
N LEU A 96 -20.23 4.01 15.81
CA LEU A 96 -20.84 4.00 14.47
C LEU A 96 -21.57 5.31 14.22
N GLY A 97 -21.41 5.87 13.03
CA GLY A 97 -22.15 7.01 12.52
C GLY A 97 -23.32 6.52 11.67
N LEU A 98 -24.54 6.62 12.19
CA LEU A 98 -25.76 6.21 11.47
C LEU A 98 -26.54 7.43 10.94
N GLN A 99 -26.12 8.64 11.27
CA GLN A 99 -26.73 9.88 10.86
C GLN A 99 -25.77 10.66 9.94
N ALA A 100 -26.25 11.11 8.78
CA ALA A 100 -25.43 11.94 7.90
C ALA A 100 -25.14 13.28 8.57
N THR A 101 -23.87 13.67 8.62
CA THR A 101 -23.55 15.07 8.91
C THR A 101 -24.03 15.94 7.77
N ALA A 102 -24.56 17.12 8.07
CA ALA A 102 -24.81 18.12 7.04
C ALA A 102 -23.53 18.33 6.21
N PRO A 103 -23.63 18.43 4.87
CA PRO A 103 -22.45 18.69 4.06
C PRO A 103 -21.79 19.98 4.57
N GLN A 104 -20.52 19.90 4.91
CA GLN A 104 -19.78 21.07 5.38
C GLN A 104 -19.49 21.94 4.16
N THR A 105 -20.25 23.03 4.04
CA THR A 105 -20.16 23.99 2.95
C THR A 105 -19.01 25.00 3.09
N ASN A 106 -18.24 24.93 4.16
CA ASN A 106 -17.45 26.07 4.64
C ASN A 106 -15.92 25.94 4.45
N GLY A 107 -15.44 25.00 3.64
CA GLY A 107 -13.99 24.87 3.39
C GLY A 107 -13.19 24.46 4.62
N VAL A 108 -11.89 24.56 4.53
CA VAL A 108 -10.92 24.23 5.59
C VAL A 108 -10.11 25.48 5.93
N ARG A 109 -9.97 25.77 7.22
CA ARG A 109 -9.09 26.84 7.67
C ARG A 109 -7.63 26.42 7.65
N VAL A 110 -6.77 27.22 7.08
CA VAL A 110 -5.32 27.08 7.14
C VAL A 110 -4.69 28.34 7.73
N ALA A 111 -3.57 28.19 8.42
CA ALA A 111 -2.80 29.31 8.94
C ALA A 111 -1.29 29.05 8.82
N ILE A 112 -0.54 30.12 8.67
CA ILE A 112 0.90 30.15 8.89
C ILE A 112 1.19 31.08 10.05
N ARG A 113 1.77 30.53 11.12
CA ARG A 113 2.06 31.24 12.37
C ARG A 113 3.57 31.43 12.56
N LEU A 114 3.96 32.66 12.83
CA LEU A 114 5.34 33.04 13.13
C LEU A 114 5.54 32.98 14.63
N GLN A 115 6.37 32.10 15.12
CA GLN A 115 6.80 32.02 16.52
C GLN A 115 8.24 32.49 16.66
N ARG A 116 8.72 32.68 17.89
CA ARG A 116 10.06 33.18 18.15
C ARG A 116 11.15 32.26 17.57
N ASP A 117 10.96 30.98 17.66
CA ASP A 117 11.94 29.94 17.32
C ASP A 117 11.55 29.13 16.07
N LYS A 118 10.29 29.20 15.64
CA LYS A 118 9.80 28.42 14.49
C LYS A 118 8.71 29.12 13.68
N VAL A 119 8.50 28.64 12.45
CA VAL A 119 7.35 28.95 11.59
C VAL A 119 6.50 27.69 11.49
N VAL A 120 5.19 27.82 11.71
CA VAL A 120 4.28 26.68 11.83
C VAL A 120 3.16 26.76 10.81
N ALA A 121 2.97 25.70 10.03
CA ALA A 121 1.82 25.51 9.17
C ALA A 121 0.73 24.78 9.96
N LEU A 122 -0.48 25.30 9.92
CA LEU A 122 -1.61 24.83 10.73
C LEU A 122 -2.85 24.60 9.86
N ALA A 123 -3.70 23.67 10.26
CA ALA A 123 -5.04 23.54 9.72
C ALA A 123 -6.08 23.38 10.85
N SER A 124 -7.31 23.76 10.55
CA SER A 124 -8.44 23.63 11.46
C SER A 124 -9.74 23.48 10.67
N LYS A 125 -10.69 22.77 11.25
CA LYS A 125 -12.04 22.63 10.70
C LYS A 125 -12.93 23.82 11.02
N ASP A 126 -12.86 24.32 12.23
CA ASP A 126 -13.78 25.32 12.81
C ASP A 126 -13.08 26.57 13.29
N GLY A 127 -11.76 26.62 13.26
CA GLY A 127 -10.93 27.69 13.81
C GLY A 127 -10.75 27.68 15.33
N ALA A 128 -11.41 26.76 16.04
CA ALA A 128 -11.28 26.62 17.49
C ALA A 128 -10.10 25.75 17.89
N ALA A 129 -9.91 24.62 17.20
CA ALA A 129 -8.77 23.71 17.39
C ALA A 129 -7.86 23.72 16.18
N TRP A 130 -6.59 24.12 16.38
CA TRP A 130 -5.57 24.14 15.34
C TRP A 130 -4.66 22.94 15.46
N MET A 131 -4.47 22.23 14.36
CA MET A 131 -3.53 21.12 14.24
C MET A 131 -2.27 21.59 13.53
N GLU A 132 -1.10 21.25 14.07
CA GLU A 132 0.18 21.49 13.43
C GLU A 132 0.37 20.51 12.27
N LEU A 133 0.49 21.03 11.04
CA LEU A 133 0.78 20.24 9.83
C LEU A 133 2.29 20.05 9.67
N ALA A 134 3.04 21.11 9.91
CA ALA A 134 4.50 21.12 9.86
C ALA A 134 5.06 22.30 10.65
N SER A 135 6.29 22.16 11.15
CA SER A 135 7.05 23.27 11.73
C SER A 135 8.49 23.29 11.21
N PHE A 136 9.01 24.47 11.06
CA PHE A 136 10.35 24.75 10.53
C PHE A 136 11.09 25.70 11.46
N PRO A 137 12.39 25.49 11.71
CA PRO A 137 13.18 26.45 12.49
C PRO A 137 13.10 27.86 11.91
N ARG A 138 12.98 28.89 12.78
CA ARG A 138 12.94 30.29 12.35
C ARG A 138 14.19 30.70 11.56
N SER A 139 15.30 30.02 11.77
CA SER A 139 16.56 30.22 11.04
C SER A 139 16.46 29.92 9.54
N GLU A 140 15.52 29.06 9.13
CA GLU A 140 15.27 28.77 7.71
C GLU A 140 14.55 29.95 7.03
N PHE A 141 13.81 30.76 7.79
CA PHE A 141 13.00 31.89 7.34
C PHE A 141 13.40 33.19 8.08
N PRO A 142 14.61 33.70 7.86
CA PRO A 142 15.11 34.88 8.62
C PRO A 142 14.37 36.17 8.24
N GLY A 143 14.10 37.01 9.27
CA GLY A 143 13.34 38.24 9.10
C GLY A 143 11.84 38.05 9.00
N GLU A 144 11.11 39.10 8.63
CA GLU A 144 9.66 39.05 8.41
C GLU A 144 9.32 38.69 6.97
N PRO A 145 8.19 38.01 6.71
CA PRO A 145 7.69 37.80 5.35
C PRO A 145 7.46 39.13 4.63
N LYS A 146 7.62 39.19 3.33
CA LYS A 146 7.34 40.36 2.51
C LYS A 146 5.94 40.37 1.94
N LEU A 147 5.46 39.17 1.52
CA LEU A 147 4.21 39.03 0.79
C LEU A 147 3.36 37.90 1.38
N VAL A 148 2.04 38.09 1.24
CA VAL A 148 1.02 37.04 1.37
C VAL A 148 0.47 36.73 0.00
N ARG A 149 0.35 35.44 -0.35
CA ARG A 149 -0.31 34.97 -1.57
C ARG A 149 -1.47 34.05 -1.22
N LEU A 150 -2.60 34.26 -1.89
CA LEU A 150 -3.84 33.50 -1.71
C LEU A 150 -4.41 33.14 -3.06
N GLY A 151 -4.85 31.92 -3.27
CA GLY A 151 -5.51 31.53 -4.51
C GLY A 151 -5.07 30.16 -5.04
N LYS A 152 -5.36 29.92 -6.33
CA LYS A 152 -4.93 28.72 -7.00
C LYS A 152 -3.44 28.80 -7.35
N MET A 153 -2.66 28.00 -6.71
CA MET A 153 -1.20 27.96 -6.85
C MET A 153 -0.71 26.54 -7.14
N ASN A 154 0.47 26.45 -7.78
CA ASN A 154 1.15 25.18 -7.92
C ASN A 154 1.65 24.72 -6.54
N LEU A 155 1.20 23.57 -6.09
CA LEU A 155 1.58 22.98 -4.81
C LEU A 155 2.95 22.29 -4.82
N GLN A 156 3.57 22.15 -6.00
CA GLN A 156 4.89 21.53 -6.18
C GLN A 156 5.89 22.59 -6.64
N ALA A 157 7.01 22.69 -5.95
CA ALA A 157 8.00 23.77 -6.18
C ALA A 157 8.64 23.75 -7.58
N GLU A 158 8.56 22.65 -8.33
CA GLU A 158 9.26 22.45 -9.61
C GLU A 158 8.41 21.93 -10.76
N ALA A 159 7.09 21.89 -10.67
CA ALA A 159 6.26 21.36 -11.75
C ALA A 159 6.26 22.33 -12.94
N LYS A 160 7.16 22.13 -13.88
CA LYS A 160 7.21 22.91 -15.14
C LYS A 160 6.30 22.35 -16.25
N ASP A 161 5.99 21.07 -16.24
CA ASP A 161 5.29 20.38 -17.32
C ASP A 161 4.26 19.39 -16.76
N TYR A 162 3.11 19.89 -16.35
CA TYR A 162 1.96 19.01 -16.09
C TYR A 162 1.04 18.99 -17.31
N ALA A 163 0.75 17.80 -17.79
CA ALA A 163 -0.35 17.58 -18.71
C ALA A 163 -1.65 18.06 -18.07
N ASP A 164 -2.58 18.54 -18.89
CA ASP A 164 -3.91 18.95 -18.46
C ASP A 164 -4.61 17.76 -17.77
N LEU A 165 -4.68 17.78 -16.45
CA LEU A 165 -5.20 16.68 -15.63
C LEU A 165 -6.66 16.84 -15.27
N GLY A 166 -7.38 17.76 -15.89
CA GLY A 166 -8.80 17.84 -15.63
C GLY A 166 -9.50 19.16 -15.92
N ASN A 167 -10.78 19.11 -15.67
CA ASN A 167 -11.71 20.19 -15.84
C ASN A 167 -11.32 21.39 -14.96
N PRO A 168 -11.26 22.62 -15.51
CA PRO A 168 -11.09 23.82 -14.70
C PRO A 168 -12.24 23.90 -13.70
N GLY A 169 -11.92 23.79 -12.42
CA GLY A 169 -12.90 23.91 -11.35
C GLY A 169 -12.95 25.33 -10.80
N GLU A 170 -13.96 25.58 -10.00
CA GLU A 170 -14.10 26.82 -9.22
C GLU A 170 -13.73 26.56 -7.77
N GLY A 171 -12.97 27.45 -7.18
CA GLY A 171 -12.62 27.45 -5.76
C GLY A 171 -12.76 28.81 -5.14
N ALA A 172 -12.72 28.88 -3.82
CA ALA A 172 -12.82 30.12 -3.08
C ALA A 172 -11.90 30.16 -1.85
N ILE A 173 -11.47 31.35 -1.49
CA ILE A 173 -10.77 31.65 -0.24
C ILE A 173 -11.57 32.73 0.47
N SER A 174 -11.84 32.56 1.76
CA SER A 174 -12.61 33.50 2.59
C SER A 174 -12.02 33.60 3.98
N GLU A 175 -12.58 34.47 4.81
CA GLU A 175 -12.21 34.67 6.20
C GLU A 175 -10.72 34.91 6.41
N ILE A 176 -10.15 35.79 5.59
CA ILE A 176 -8.73 36.10 5.56
C ILE A 176 -8.37 36.95 6.78
N THR A 177 -7.36 36.55 7.53
CA THR A 177 -6.82 37.24 8.67
C THR A 177 -5.30 37.36 8.57
N PRO A 178 -4.69 38.53 8.64
CA PRO A 178 -5.30 39.87 8.59
C PRO A 178 -5.95 40.11 7.22
N ALA A 179 -7.02 40.90 7.23
CA ALA A 179 -7.82 41.11 6.03
C ALA A 179 -7.03 41.84 4.93
N ALA A 180 -6.90 41.24 3.78
CA ALA A 180 -6.78 41.93 2.51
C ALA A 180 -8.12 42.64 2.23
N ASN A 181 -8.16 43.57 1.27
CA ASN A 181 -9.34 44.40 0.96
C ASN A 181 -10.61 43.62 0.59
N THR A 182 -10.66 42.31 0.79
CA THR A 182 -11.78 41.42 0.50
C THR A 182 -11.90 40.29 1.50
N ASN A 183 -13.12 40.00 1.96
CA ASN A 183 -13.42 38.86 2.84
C ASN A 183 -13.58 37.54 2.07
N ARG A 184 -13.62 37.58 0.75
CA ARG A 184 -13.73 36.41 -0.08
C ARG A 184 -13.04 36.63 -1.44
N PHE A 185 -12.16 35.72 -1.81
CA PHE A 185 -11.56 35.66 -3.12
C PHE A 185 -12.00 34.35 -3.82
N ALA A 186 -12.77 34.50 -4.90
CA ALA A 186 -13.16 33.36 -5.74
C ALA A 186 -12.25 33.31 -6.97
N PHE A 187 -11.83 32.13 -7.36
CA PHE A 187 -10.99 31.94 -8.54
C PHE A 187 -11.60 30.93 -9.49
N LYS A 188 -11.33 31.15 -10.79
CA LYS A 188 -11.57 30.22 -11.88
C LYS A 188 -10.35 30.25 -12.79
N ALA A 189 -9.71 29.10 -12.94
CA ALA A 189 -8.51 28.98 -13.75
C ALA A 189 -8.40 27.57 -14.31
N GLY A 190 -7.77 27.41 -15.48
CA GLY A 190 -7.48 26.11 -16.08
C GLY A 190 -6.60 25.24 -15.19
N ALA A 191 -6.44 23.95 -15.52
CA ALA A 191 -5.76 22.97 -14.67
C ALA A 191 -4.36 23.42 -14.20
N ASN A 192 -3.58 24.00 -15.11
CA ASN A 192 -2.20 24.44 -14.86
C ASN A 192 -2.06 25.97 -14.86
N GLN A 193 -3.10 26.71 -14.48
CA GLN A 193 -3.11 28.17 -14.47
C GLN A 193 -3.22 28.69 -13.04
N ALA A 194 -2.40 29.68 -12.71
CA ALA A 194 -2.50 30.40 -11.45
C ALA A 194 -3.63 31.42 -11.46
N ALA A 195 -4.29 31.60 -10.31
CA ALA A 195 -5.21 32.72 -10.02
C ALA A 195 -4.93 33.19 -8.60
N VAL A 196 -4.05 34.16 -8.43
CA VAL A 196 -3.46 34.54 -7.13
C VAL A 196 -3.77 36.00 -6.81
N LEU A 197 -4.25 36.25 -5.59
CA LEU A 197 -4.25 37.55 -4.92
C LEU A 197 -2.94 37.67 -4.14
N GLU A 198 -2.24 38.80 -4.32
CA GLU A 198 -1.00 39.08 -3.63
C GLU A 198 -1.07 40.45 -2.93
N TYR A 199 -0.56 40.55 -1.70
CA TYR A 199 -0.45 41.79 -0.95
C TYR A 199 0.74 41.77 0.04
N ALA A 200 1.17 42.95 0.46
CA ALA A 200 2.26 43.08 1.41
C ALA A 200 1.93 42.42 2.75
N PHE A 201 2.88 41.72 3.35
CA PHE A 201 2.70 41.15 4.68
C PHE A 201 2.46 42.28 5.71
N PRO A 202 1.36 42.25 6.48
CA PRO A 202 1.00 43.30 7.38
C PRO A 202 1.97 43.42 8.58
N ALA A 203 2.49 44.62 8.83
CA ALA A 203 3.42 44.87 9.93
C ALA A 203 2.81 44.49 11.30
N GLY A 204 3.62 43.90 12.18
CA GLY A 204 3.20 43.45 13.50
C GLY A 204 2.32 42.20 13.55
N THR A 205 2.14 41.52 12.43
CA THR A 205 1.37 40.28 12.33
C THR A 205 2.22 39.08 12.69
N SER A 206 1.71 38.20 13.55
CA SER A 206 2.35 36.91 13.89
C SER A 206 1.65 35.70 13.25
N GLU A 207 0.51 35.91 12.60
CA GLU A 207 -0.25 34.85 11.95
C GLU A 207 -1.06 35.39 10.78
N VAL A 208 -1.11 34.61 9.69
CA VAL A 208 -2.06 34.82 8.60
C VAL A 208 -2.87 33.55 8.45
N SER A 209 -4.19 33.65 8.42
CA SER A 209 -5.10 32.52 8.22
C SER A 209 -6.17 32.84 7.17
N CYS A 210 -6.71 31.80 6.58
CA CYS A 210 -7.85 31.89 5.69
C CYS A 210 -8.64 30.56 5.66
N CYS A 211 -9.86 30.61 5.18
CA CYS A 211 -10.65 29.45 4.84
C CYS A 211 -10.47 29.19 3.33
N ILE A 212 -10.01 28.00 2.97
CA ILE A 212 -9.84 27.55 1.58
C ILE A 212 -10.90 26.52 1.22
N ASP A 213 -11.53 26.70 0.08
CA ASP A 213 -12.52 25.78 -0.50
C ASP A 213 -12.09 25.41 -1.90
N LYS A 214 -11.93 24.10 -2.13
CA LYS A 214 -11.55 23.57 -3.45
C LYS A 214 -12.69 23.64 -4.46
N GLY A 215 -13.94 23.75 -4.03
CA GLY A 215 -15.12 23.79 -4.88
C GLY A 215 -15.21 22.59 -5.81
N THR A 216 -15.33 22.81 -7.10
CA THR A 216 -15.37 21.78 -8.15
C THR A 216 -14.00 21.48 -8.76
N ASP A 217 -12.93 22.14 -8.29
CA ASP A 217 -11.58 21.93 -8.83
C ASP A 217 -11.09 20.49 -8.57
N GLN A 218 -10.76 19.78 -9.62
CA GLN A 218 -10.21 18.41 -9.58
C GLN A 218 -8.68 18.39 -9.68
N GLY A 219 -8.04 19.55 -9.88
CA GLY A 219 -6.58 19.65 -10.01
C GLY A 219 -5.86 19.15 -8.75
N MET A 220 -4.83 18.34 -8.91
CA MET A 220 -4.03 17.80 -7.79
C MET A 220 -2.83 18.68 -7.47
N SER A 221 -2.18 19.23 -8.50
CA SER A 221 -0.94 20.02 -8.35
C SER A 221 -1.20 21.53 -8.27
N TRP A 222 -2.31 22.01 -8.83
CA TRP A 222 -2.75 23.41 -8.80
C TRP A 222 -4.04 23.49 -7.99
N SER A 223 -3.94 24.00 -6.78
CA SER A 223 -5.04 23.98 -5.82
C SER A 223 -5.06 25.23 -4.94
N PRO A 224 -6.17 25.47 -4.23
CA PRO A 224 -6.27 26.61 -3.31
C PRO A 224 -5.20 26.49 -2.21
N ALA A 225 -4.50 27.59 -2.00
CA ALA A 225 -3.39 27.65 -1.04
C ALA A 225 -3.21 29.05 -0.44
N LEU A 226 -2.56 29.05 0.74
CA LEU A 226 -2.01 30.23 1.40
C LEU A 226 -0.48 30.12 1.35
N ALA A 227 0.21 31.19 0.96
CA ALA A 227 1.67 31.24 1.06
C ALA A 227 2.16 32.53 1.71
N LEU A 228 3.25 32.41 2.49
CA LEU A 228 4.07 33.54 2.91
C LEU A 228 5.41 33.51 2.16
N VAL A 229 5.86 34.66 1.71
CA VAL A 229 7.09 34.82 0.92
C VAL A 229 8.03 35.81 1.63
N TRP A 230 9.27 35.36 1.91
CA TRP A 230 10.32 36.20 2.59
C TRP A 230 11.23 36.90 1.59
N ALA A 231 11.51 36.29 0.47
CA ALA A 231 12.31 36.87 -0.61
C ALA A 231 11.77 36.42 -1.97
N GLU A 232 12.01 37.15 -3.03
CA GLU A 232 11.46 36.88 -4.36
C GLU A 232 11.77 35.44 -4.83
N GLY A 233 10.83 34.52 -4.56
CA GLY A 233 10.88 33.13 -5.00
C GLY A 233 11.87 32.22 -4.29
N GLU A 234 12.82 32.74 -3.52
CA GLU A 234 13.89 31.94 -2.90
C GLU A 234 13.53 31.36 -1.53
N LYS A 235 12.65 32.03 -0.79
CA LYS A 235 12.16 31.53 0.52
C LYS A 235 10.68 31.78 0.67
N PHE A 236 9.94 30.71 0.76
CA PHE A 236 8.51 30.74 0.94
C PHE A 236 8.03 29.51 1.74
N LEU A 237 6.89 29.64 2.40
CA LEU A 237 6.11 28.55 2.95
C LEU A 237 4.71 28.60 2.37
N LEU A 238 4.29 27.54 1.70
CA LEU A 238 2.98 27.37 1.11
C LEU A 238 2.24 26.23 1.82
N VAL A 239 0.96 26.45 2.11
CA VAL A 239 0.03 25.45 2.63
C VAL A 239 -1.16 25.38 1.70
N GLY A 240 -1.31 24.27 0.98
CA GLY A 240 -2.39 24.08 0.00
C GLY A 240 -3.23 22.85 0.25
N LEU A 241 -4.49 22.91 -0.15
CA LEU A 241 -5.44 21.83 -0.05
C LEU A 241 -5.39 20.99 -1.33
N ARG A 242 -4.76 19.82 -1.27
CA ARG A 242 -4.55 18.96 -2.45
C ARG A 242 -5.84 18.25 -2.89
N GLU A 243 -6.64 17.79 -1.95
CA GLU A 243 -7.86 17.02 -2.21
C GLU A 243 -9.04 17.57 -1.42
N LYS A 244 -10.27 17.20 -1.78
CA LYS A 244 -11.47 17.54 -1.00
C LYS A 244 -11.45 16.92 0.41
N SER A 245 -10.84 15.79 0.58
CA SER A 245 -10.38 15.25 1.87
C SER A 245 -9.09 15.94 2.29
N PRO A 246 -8.85 16.14 3.58
CA PRO A 246 -7.82 17.04 4.08
C PRO A 246 -6.40 16.49 3.90
N VAL A 247 -5.97 16.35 2.68
CA VAL A 247 -4.56 16.19 2.33
C VAL A 247 -4.00 17.56 1.98
N PHE A 248 -3.02 17.99 2.77
CA PHE A 248 -2.34 19.25 2.57
C PHE A 248 -0.95 19.04 1.97
N ASN A 249 -0.60 19.88 1.01
CA ASN A 249 0.78 20.07 0.62
C ASN A 249 1.36 21.24 1.41
N ILE A 250 2.48 21.00 2.06
CA ILE A 250 3.32 22.02 2.66
C ILE A 250 4.57 22.10 1.80
N THR A 251 4.72 23.21 1.08
CA THR A 251 5.81 23.39 0.13
C THR A 251 6.73 24.53 0.58
N THR A 252 8.03 24.30 0.56
CA THR A 252 9.08 25.29 0.78
C THR A 252 10.06 25.26 -0.38
N ALA A 253 11.01 26.18 -0.42
CA ALA A 253 12.11 26.15 -1.39
C ALA A 253 12.96 24.85 -1.33
N ALA A 254 12.91 24.12 -0.22
CA ALA A 254 13.56 22.82 -0.05
C ALA A 254 12.76 21.62 -0.60
N GLY A 255 11.53 21.82 -1.04
CA GLY A 255 10.65 20.79 -1.60
C GLY A 255 9.28 20.72 -0.93
N GLU A 256 8.45 19.76 -1.37
CA GLU A 256 7.11 19.54 -0.82
C GLU A 256 7.10 18.46 0.25
N LYS A 257 6.17 18.60 1.21
CA LYS A 257 5.78 17.57 2.17
C LYS A 257 4.28 17.44 2.16
N MET A 258 3.79 16.25 1.85
CA MET A 258 2.37 15.95 2.01
C MET A 258 2.07 15.59 3.45
N GLN A 259 1.02 16.17 3.99
CA GLN A 259 0.51 15.90 5.32
C GLN A 259 -0.98 15.59 5.24
N SER A 260 -1.35 14.38 5.57
CA SER A 260 -2.74 14.06 5.85
C SER A 260 -3.07 14.62 7.23
N ALA A 261 -3.96 15.59 7.25
CA ALA A 261 -4.45 16.12 8.50
C ALA A 261 -5.82 15.52 8.74
N SER A 262 -5.97 14.74 9.80
CA SER A 262 -7.27 14.26 10.26
C SER A 262 -8.07 15.43 10.84
N LEU A 263 -8.58 16.28 9.97
CA LEU A 263 -9.60 17.29 10.31
C LEU A 263 -10.98 16.65 10.35
N LEU A 264 -11.07 15.41 10.72
CA LEU A 264 -12.23 14.56 10.94
C LEU A 264 -13.51 15.07 10.27
N ASN A 265 -13.69 14.72 9.01
CA ASN A 265 -14.99 14.71 8.38
C ASN A 265 -15.77 13.43 8.70
N TYR A 266 -15.57 12.86 9.91
CA TYR A 266 -16.47 11.81 10.32
C TYR A 266 -17.87 12.40 10.42
N PRO A 267 -18.88 11.73 9.87
CA PRO A 267 -20.24 11.94 10.32
C PRO A 267 -20.23 11.81 11.84
N ILE A 268 -21.17 12.45 12.51
CA ILE A 268 -21.31 12.33 13.97
C ILE A 268 -21.36 10.84 14.29
N LEU A 269 -20.39 10.37 15.08
CA LEU A 269 -20.36 9.00 15.57
C LEU A 269 -21.33 8.93 16.74
N ASP A 270 -22.59 8.74 16.42
CA ASP A 270 -23.72 8.94 17.31
C ASP A 270 -24.13 7.67 18.08
N LEU A 271 -23.48 6.53 17.80
CA LEU A 271 -23.80 5.25 18.42
C LEU A 271 -22.53 4.55 18.94
N PRO A 272 -22.14 4.81 20.21
CA PRO A 272 -21.05 4.07 20.86
C PRO A 272 -21.49 2.64 21.22
N ALA A 273 -20.53 1.73 21.34
CA ALA A 273 -20.79 0.33 21.72
C ALA A 273 -21.58 0.18 23.02
N SER A 274 -21.41 1.13 23.94
CA SER A 274 -22.14 1.15 25.21
C SER A 274 -23.65 1.36 25.09
N ASP A 275 -24.16 1.85 23.96
CA ASP A 275 -25.59 2.01 23.70
C ASP A 275 -26.25 0.72 23.16
N PHE A 276 -25.44 -0.31 22.88
CA PHE A 276 -25.90 -1.61 22.42
C PHE A 276 -26.24 -2.53 23.59
N LYS A 277 -27.26 -3.36 23.41
CA LYS A 277 -27.62 -4.44 24.34
C LYS A 277 -26.92 -5.73 23.95
N PHE A 278 -26.40 -6.46 24.92
CA PHE A 278 -25.80 -7.78 24.67
C PHE A 278 -26.89 -8.82 24.39
N VAL A 279 -26.59 -9.70 23.43
CA VAL A 279 -27.34 -10.93 23.18
C VAL A 279 -26.57 -12.09 23.85
N GLY A 280 -26.88 -12.34 25.11
CA GLY A 280 -26.14 -13.28 25.96
C GLY A 280 -24.91 -12.63 26.65
N GLU A 281 -24.02 -13.45 27.19
CA GLU A 281 -22.78 -12.98 27.85
C GLU A 281 -21.60 -13.06 26.87
N PRO A 282 -20.60 -12.15 26.99
CA PRO A 282 -19.34 -12.30 26.31
C PRO A 282 -18.64 -13.62 26.63
N LYS A 283 -17.99 -14.21 25.64
CA LYS A 283 -17.41 -15.57 25.76
C LYS A 283 -15.93 -15.59 25.41
N LEU A 284 -15.11 -16.16 26.28
CA LEU A 284 -13.74 -16.54 25.97
C LEU A 284 -13.73 -17.91 25.30
N MET A 285 -13.06 -18.01 24.16
CA MET A 285 -13.01 -19.23 23.36
C MET A 285 -11.59 -19.51 22.87
N ARG A 286 -11.30 -20.78 22.57
CA ARG A 286 -10.07 -21.17 21.88
C ARG A 286 -10.23 -20.99 20.38
N LEU A 287 -9.21 -20.42 19.72
CA LEU A 287 -9.11 -20.37 18.27
C LEU A 287 -8.34 -21.60 17.78
N PRO A 288 -8.95 -22.45 16.94
CA PRO A 288 -8.25 -23.57 16.34
C PRO A 288 -7.27 -23.10 15.26
N LYS A 289 -6.25 -23.92 15.00
CA LYS A 289 -5.41 -23.79 13.81
C LYS A 289 -6.24 -24.16 12.58
N GLN A 290 -6.06 -23.41 11.50
CA GLN A 290 -6.66 -23.70 10.20
C GLN A 290 -5.54 -24.03 9.19
N PRO A 291 -5.11 -25.31 9.07
CA PRO A 291 -3.97 -25.70 8.22
C PRO A 291 -4.14 -25.36 6.72
N LYS A 292 -5.39 -25.10 6.30
CA LYS A 292 -5.74 -24.68 4.92
C LYS A 292 -6.14 -23.20 4.86
N GLY A 293 -5.89 -22.44 5.91
CA GLY A 293 -6.15 -21.01 5.94
C GLY A 293 -5.36 -20.27 4.86
N GLN A 294 -5.93 -19.19 4.34
CA GLN A 294 -5.31 -18.39 3.28
C GLN A 294 -4.21 -17.46 3.83
N ARG A 295 -4.47 -16.89 5.02
CA ARG A 295 -3.54 -15.99 5.71
C ARG A 295 -2.60 -16.79 6.61
N GLU A 296 -1.35 -16.33 6.73
CA GLU A 296 -0.36 -16.99 7.60
C GLU A 296 -0.87 -17.10 9.05
N MET A 297 -1.56 -16.06 9.55
CA MET A 297 -2.08 -16.04 10.92
C MET A 297 -3.07 -17.20 11.22
N GLU A 298 -3.80 -17.68 10.24
CA GLU A 298 -4.80 -18.74 10.42
C GLU A 298 -4.15 -20.09 10.72
N HIS A 299 -2.88 -20.27 10.38
CA HIS A 299 -2.11 -21.46 10.71
C HIS A 299 -1.74 -21.56 12.20
N PHE A 300 -1.98 -20.49 12.97
CA PHE A 300 -1.71 -20.47 14.42
C PHE A 300 -3.01 -20.56 15.21
N GLY A 301 -2.98 -21.34 16.30
CA GLY A 301 -4.05 -21.32 17.31
C GLY A 301 -4.02 -20.03 18.13
N GLY A 302 -4.89 -19.96 19.12
CA GLY A 302 -4.94 -18.80 19.99
C GLY A 302 -6.16 -18.78 20.90
N THR A 303 -6.56 -17.59 21.29
CA THR A 303 -7.73 -17.34 22.13
C THR A 303 -8.48 -16.10 21.62
N THR A 304 -9.77 -16.07 21.89
CA THR A 304 -10.65 -14.96 21.49
C THR A 304 -11.68 -14.64 22.56
N LEU A 305 -12.05 -13.37 22.64
CA LEU A 305 -13.22 -12.86 23.34
C LEU A 305 -14.26 -12.45 22.30
N VAL A 306 -15.48 -12.97 22.41
CA VAL A 306 -16.57 -12.72 21.46
C VAL A 306 -17.77 -12.13 22.19
N ALA A 307 -18.43 -11.16 21.59
CA ALA A 307 -19.66 -10.55 22.08
C ALA A 307 -20.66 -10.31 20.94
N GLU A 308 -21.92 -10.61 21.19
CA GLU A 308 -23.05 -10.32 20.29
C GLU A 308 -23.82 -9.13 20.85
N LEU A 309 -24.02 -8.10 20.02
CA LEU A 309 -24.68 -6.88 20.43
C LEU A 309 -25.78 -6.49 19.43
N VAL A 310 -26.82 -5.83 19.95
CA VAL A 310 -27.93 -5.29 19.12
C VAL A 310 -28.18 -3.85 19.51
N SER A 311 -28.21 -2.96 18.52
CA SER A 311 -28.59 -1.57 18.74
C SER A 311 -30.08 -1.38 18.92
N PRO A 312 -30.53 -0.22 19.46
CA PRO A 312 -31.96 0.09 19.60
C PRO A 312 -32.75 0.06 18.29
N ASN A 313 -32.09 0.28 17.14
CA ASN A 313 -32.71 0.28 15.82
C ASN A 313 -32.50 -1.03 15.03
N GLY A 314 -32.13 -2.13 15.73
CA GLY A 314 -32.02 -3.46 15.11
C GLY A 314 -30.74 -3.75 14.32
N LEU A 315 -29.70 -2.95 14.46
CA LEU A 315 -28.38 -3.27 13.93
C LEU A 315 -27.71 -4.35 14.81
N HIS A 316 -27.32 -5.46 14.23
CA HIS A 316 -26.59 -6.52 14.90
C HIS A 316 -25.09 -6.35 14.71
N VAL A 317 -24.33 -6.54 15.78
CA VAL A 317 -22.86 -6.50 15.79
C VAL A 317 -22.32 -7.76 16.41
N HIS A 318 -21.56 -8.50 15.62
CA HIS A 318 -20.67 -9.54 16.13
C HIS A 318 -19.29 -8.89 16.34
N TRP A 319 -18.92 -8.68 17.60
CA TRP A 319 -17.62 -8.14 17.99
C TRP A 319 -16.70 -9.26 18.48
N GLN A 320 -15.46 -9.24 18.04
CA GLN A 320 -14.45 -10.23 18.43
C GLN A 320 -13.10 -9.55 18.64
N ALA A 321 -12.40 -9.91 19.74
CA ALA A 321 -10.98 -9.64 19.92
C ALA A 321 -10.22 -10.97 19.93
N GLU A 322 -9.12 -11.10 19.18
CA GLU A 322 -8.34 -12.32 19.07
C GLU A 322 -6.86 -12.08 19.32
N LEU A 323 -6.23 -13.04 20.01
CA LEU A 323 -4.80 -13.11 20.26
C LEU A 323 -4.29 -14.48 19.85
N ARG A 324 -3.56 -14.54 18.73
CA ARG A 324 -3.01 -15.79 18.20
C ARG A 324 -1.63 -16.10 18.76
N ASP A 325 -1.30 -17.38 18.81
CA ASP A 325 0.00 -17.85 19.29
C ASP A 325 1.14 -17.21 18.51
N GLY A 326 2.13 -16.66 19.22
CA GLY A 326 3.29 -15.99 18.66
C GLY A 326 3.02 -14.59 18.06
N ALA A 327 1.82 -14.02 18.21
CA ALA A 327 1.53 -12.67 17.76
C ALA A 327 2.04 -11.60 18.75
N ASN A 328 2.66 -10.56 18.23
CA ASN A 328 3.01 -9.35 19.00
C ASN A 328 1.88 -8.30 18.96
N TYR A 329 0.69 -8.70 18.56
CA TYR A 329 -0.49 -7.84 18.42
C TYR A 329 -1.76 -8.61 18.79
N LEU A 330 -2.76 -7.83 19.14
CA LEU A 330 -4.15 -8.23 19.30
C LEU A 330 -4.93 -7.61 18.14
N ARG A 331 -5.84 -8.37 17.55
CA ARG A 331 -6.72 -7.93 16.47
C ARG A 331 -8.15 -7.96 16.95
N GLN A 332 -8.91 -6.90 16.67
CA GLN A 332 -10.35 -6.92 16.88
C GLN A 332 -11.11 -6.76 15.56
N THR A 333 -12.28 -7.36 15.47
CA THR A 333 -13.16 -7.27 14.30
C THR A 333 -14.57 -6.97 14.72
N VAL A 334 -15.29 -6.23 13.88
CA VAL A 334 -16.73 -6.04 13.95
C VAL A 334 -17.35 -6.50 12.66
N GLN A 335 -18.38 -7.35 12.77
CA GLN A 335 -19.25 -7.68 11.65
C GLN A 335 -20.62 -7.04 11.91
N LEU A 336 -21.04 -6.23 10.96
CA LEU A 336 -22.28 -5.45 11.01
C LEU A 336 -23.33 -6.08 10.10
N THR A 337 -24.50 -6.37 10.62
CA THR A 337 -25.63 -6.93 9.85
C THR A 337 -26.93 -6.23 10.22
N SER A 338 -27.83 -6.08 9.25
CA SER A 338 -29.15 -5.49 9.45
C SER A 338 -30.23 -6.40 8.85
N PRO A 339 -30.72 -7.41 9.61
CA PRO A 339 -31.55 -8.47 9.05
C PRO A 339 -32.96 -8.01 8.66
N GLU A 340 -33.48 -6.91 9.24
CA GLU A 340 -34.88 -6.50 9.09
C GLU A 340 -35.07 -5.31 8.14
N GLN A 341 -34.09 -4.41 8.04
CA GLN A 341 -34.25 -3.16 7.30
C GLN A 341 -32.89 -2.66 6.76
N SER A 342 -32.92 -1.74 5.82
CA SER A 342 -31.73 -1.00 5.41
C SER A 342 -31.36 0.06 6.44
N ILE A 343 -30.06 0.10 6.81
CA ILE A 343 -29.51 1.08 7.73
C ILE A 343 -28.30 1.76 7.08
N PRO A 344 -28.33 3.10 6.90
CA PRO A 344 -27.17 3.80 6.37
C PRO A 344 -26.04 3.83 7.38
N LEU A 345 -24.80 3.63 6.91
CA LEU A 345 -23.59 3.67 7.71
C LEU A 345 -22.67 4.77 7.18
N TYR A 346 -22.55 5.85 7.91
CA TYR A 346 -21.77 7.02 7.52
C TYR A 346 -20.39 7.12 8.15
N GLY A 347 -20.14 6.40 9.23
CA GLY A 347 -18.85 6.39 9.90
C GLY A 347 -18.62 5.15 10.75
N VAL A 348 -17.36 4.73 10.83
CA VAL A 348 -16.92 3.59 11.65
C VAL A 348 -15.62 3.98 12.35
N GLU A 349 -15.59 3.89 13.67
CA GLU A 349 -14.40 4.04 14.51
C GLU A 349 -14.21 2.73 15.29
N LEU A 350 -13.03 2.13 15.19
CA LEU A 350 -12.74 0.82 15.79
C LEU A 350 -11.58 0.87 16.77
N ALA A 351 -10.78 1.91 16.77
CA ALA A 351 -9.74 2.10 17.75
C ALA A 351 -9.96 3.42 18.47
N ASP A 352 -10.26 3.32 19.77
CA ASP A 352 -10.38 4.43 20.72
C ASP A 352 -9.45 4.11 21.88
N VAL A 353 -8.25 4.71 21.89
CA VAL A 353 -7.19 4.37 22.84
C VAL A 353 -6.64 5.58 23.55
N ARG A 354 -6.36 5.43 24.85
CA ARG A 354 -5.66 6.41 25.66
C ARG A 354 -4.22 5.99 25.90
N ILE A 355 -3.29 6.77 25.36
CA ILE A 355 -1.85 6.49 25.40
C ILE A 355 -1.05 7.80 25.32
N PRO A 356 0.08 7.94 26.03
CA PRO A 356 0.88 9.17 25.99
C PRO A 356 1.46 9.46 24.60
N GLU A 357 1.39 10.72 24.17
CA GLU A 357 2.04 11.24 22.96
C GLU A 357 1.81 10.42 21.68
N PRO A 358 0.55 10.07 21.31
CA PRO A 358 0.29 9.34 20.09
C PRO A 358 0.70 10.14 18.84
N LYS A 359 1.30 9.46 17.87
CA LYS A 359 1.76 10.08 16.61
C LYS A 359 1.36 9.20 15.44
N THR A 360 0.84 9.79 14.36
CA THR A 360 0.67 9.11 13.08
C THR A 360 2.04 8.86 12.46
N ILE A 361 2.32 7.63 12.08
CA ILE A 361 3.59 7.22 11.47
C ILE A 361 3.46 7.23 9.95
N GLY A 362 3.62 8.37 9.38
CA GLY A 362 3.45 8.69 7.96
C GLY A 362 2.47 9.84 7.77
N SER A 363 2.10 10.08 6.53
CA SER A 363 1.32 11.26 6.14
C SER A 363 0.23 10.99 5.09
N VAL A 364 -0.14 9.73 4.91
CA VAL A 364 -1.23 9.33 4.02
C VAL A 364 -2.36 8.66 4.82
N PRO A 365 -3.61 8.62 4.30
CA PRO A 365 -4.68 7.88 4.95
C PRO A 365 -4.28 6.41 5.21
N GLY A 366 -4.72 5.85 6.32
CA GLY A 366 -4.38 4.48 6.73
C GLY A 366 -2.97 4.31 7.29
N CYS A 367 -2.21 5.37 7.54
CA CYS A 367 -0.96 5.25 8.29
C CYS A 367 -1.27 4.91 9.76
N PRO A 368 -0.55 3.95 10.37
CA PRO A 368 -0.74 3.58 11.76
C PRO A 368 -0.38 4.70 12.73
N VAL A 369 -0.97 4.65 13.93
CA VAL A 369 -0.57 5.47 15.08
C VAL A 369 0.43 4.69 15.92
N ALA A 370 1.46 5.35 16.44
CA ALA A 370 2.39 4.74 17.40
C ALA A 370 2.59 5.63 18.63
N ALA A 371 2.73 4.99 19.79
CA ALA A 371 3.03 5.62 21.08
C ALA A 371 3.56 4.58 22.08
N ALA A 372 4.44 4.97 22.99
CA ALA A 372 4.91 4.15 24.12
C ALA A 372 5.30 2.70 23.74
N GLY A 373 6.01 2.53 22.61
CA GLY A 373 6.39 1.19 22.12
C GLY A 373 5.21 0.33 21.64
N MET A 374 4.11 0.95 21.28
CA MET A 374 2.92 0.30 20.70
C MET A 374 2.55 0.90 19.34
N PHE A 375 1.79 0.16 18.54
CA PHE A 375 1.18 0.63 17.29
C PHE A 375 -0.31 0.27 17.24
N PHE A 376 -1.08 1.12 16.56
CA PHE A 376 -2.54 0.99 16.40
C PHE A 376 -2.94 1.31 14.97
N GLY A 377 -3.98 0.66 14.48
CA GLY A 377 -4.53 0.95 13.17
C GLY A 377 -5.90 0.32 12.96
N VAL A 378 -6.68 0.92 12.08
CA VAL A 378 -7.89 0.31 11.52
C VAL A 378 -7.52 -0.28 10.16
N GLU A 379 -7.88 -1.53 9.92
CA GLU A 379 -7.51 -2.32 8.73
C GLU A 379 -8.28 -1.87 7.47
N MET A 380 -8.33 -0.55 7.29
CA MET A 380 -8.95 0.13 6.16
C MET A 380 -7.92 1.09 5.53
N PRO A 381 -7.57 0.93 4.24
CA PRO A 381 -6.58 1.79 3.60
C PRO A 381 -6.89 3.29 3.68
N GLY A 382 -8.17 3.66 3.71
CA GLY A 382 -8.63 5.05 3.85
C GLY A 382 -8.94 5.47 5.29
N ALA A 383 -8.44 4.77 6.31
CA ALA A 383 -8.65 5.16 7.70
C ALA A 383 -7.94 6.49 8.02
N GLU A 384 -8.53 7.23 8.93
CA GLU A 384 -8.03 8.53 9.41
C GLU A 384 -7.77 8.47 10.91
N ASN A 385 -6.78 9.23 11.37
CA ASN A 385 -6.36 9.28 12.76
C ASN A 385 -6.73 10.61 13.39
N ALA A 386 -7.50 10.59 14.48
CA ALA A 386 -7.79 11.74 15.31
C ALA A 386 -6.99 11.68 16.60
N LEU A 387 -6.04 12.58 16.76
CA LEU A 387 -5.17 12.63 17.92
C LEU A 387 -5.49 13.90 18.75
N ASN A 388 -5.79 13.70 20.04
CA ASN A 388 -6.08 14.80 20.96
C ASN A 388 -5.47 14.51 22.33
N GLY A 389 -4.34 15.17 22.64
CA GLY A 389 -3.62 14.93 23.90
C GLY A 389 -3.14 13.49 24.00
N THR A 390 -3.70 12.74 24.93
CA THR A 390 -3.42 11.30 25.11
C THR A 390 -4.42 10.38 24.40
N GLU A 391 -5.42 10.94 23.74
CA GLU A 391 -6.45 10.17 23.05
C GLU A 391 -6.09 10.00 21.57
N ALA A 392 -6.20 8.77 21.09
CA ALA A 392 -6.07 8.44 19.68
C ALA A 392 -7.32 7.66 19.23
N ARG A 393 -8.08 8.24 18.31
CA ARG A 393 -9.23 7.60 17.68
C ARG A 393 -8.98 7.38 16.22
N ILE A 394 -9.24 6.17 15.74
CA ILE A 394 -8.97 5.75 14.37
C ILE A 394 -10.25 5.17 13.77
N GLY A 395 -10.63 5.69 12.62
CA GLY A 395 -11.83 5.27 11.94
C GLY A 395 -11.87 5.81 10.50
N PHE A 396 -13.04 5.81 9.90
CA PHE A 396 -13.25 6.34 8.54
C PHE A 396 -14.70 6.80 8.34
N ALA A 397 -14.88 7.79 7.48
CA ALA A 397 -16.20 8.15 6.95
C ALA A 397 -16.58 7.17 5.82
N SER A 398 -17.85 6.86 5.72
CA SER A 398 -18.39 5.96 4.69
C SER A 398 -19.72 6.49 4.12
N LYS A 399 -20.16 5.92 3.00
CA LYS A 399 -21.51 6.10 2.43
C LYS A 399 -22.10 4.73 2.12
N LEU A 400 -21.96 3.83 3.09
CA LEU A 400 -22.39 2.45 2.97
C LEU A 400 -23.83 2.30 3.42
N GLU A 401 -24.46 1.21 3.00
CA GLU A 401 -25.79 0.82 3.42
C GLU A 401 -25.79 -0.65 3.81
N LEU A 402 -26.10 -0.93 5.05
CA LEU A 402 -26.39 -2.27 5.55
C LEU A 402 -27.79 -2.66 5.12
N SER A 403 -28.00 -3.90 4.72
CA SER A 403 -29.31 -4.40 4.35
C SER A 403 -29.44 -5.89 4.72
N PRO A 404 -30.60 -6.50 4.61
CA PRO A 404 -30.76 -7.94 4.84
C PRO A 404 -29.89 -8.83 3.95
N THR A 405 -29.40 -8.30 2.82
CA THR A 405 -28.56 -9.02 1.85
C THR A 405 -27.13 -8.50 1.80
N ARG A 406 -26.78 -7.43 2.57
CA ARG A 406 -25.44 -6.85 2.57
C ARG A 406 -24.98 -6.53 4.00
N SER A 407 -23.87 -7.15 4.38
CA SER A 407 -23.19 -6.96 5.65
C SER A 407 -21.76 -6.44 5.41
N TYR A 408 -21.13 -5.87 6.42
CA TYR A 408 -19.73 -5.44 6.35
C TYR A 408 -18.95 -5.93 7.55
N SER A 409 -17.66 -6.21 7.32
CA SER A 409 -16.73 -6.58 8.38
C SER A 409 -15.50 -5.67 8.33
N PHE A 410 -15.09 -5.17 9.49
CA PHE A 410 -13.95 -4.27 9.64
C PHE A 410 -13.05 -4.74 10.78
N GLY A 411 -11.76 -4.50 10.64
CA GLY A 411 -10.75 -4.88 11.62
C GLY A 411 -9.96 -3.70 12.17
N ALA A 412 -9.40 -3.90 13.36
CA ALA A 412 -8.43 -3.01 13.97
C ALA A 412 -7.34 -3.82 14.67
N VAL A 413 -6.16 -3.22 14.81
CA VAL A 413 -4.99 -3.84 15.43
C VAL A 413 -4.41 -2.97 16.52
N ALA A 414 -3.98 -3.60 17.61
CA ALA A 414 -3.13 -3.03 18.66
C ALA A 414 -1.94 -3.95 18.89
N GLY A 415 -0.72 -3.46 18.71
CA GLY A 415 0.48 -4.29 18.83
C GLY A 415 1.61 -3.61 19.58
N VAL A 416 2.63 -4.38 19.92
CA VAL A 416 3.82 -3.92 20.64
C VAL A 416 5.07 -4.05 19.81
N ALA A 417 6.01 -3.13 20.03
CA ALA A 417 7.31 -3.08 19.38
C ALA A 417 8.43 -2.86 20.41
N PRO A 418 9.53 -3.60 20.37
CA PRO A 418 10.72 -3.25 21.12
C PRO A 418 11.28 -1.88 20.71
N ALA A 419 12.01 -1.24 21.60
CA ALA A 419 12.63 0.06 21.35
C ALA A 419 13.44 0.05 20.04
N GLY A 420 13.18 1.03 19.15
CA GLY A 420 13.84 1.15 17.84
C GLY A 420 13.42 0.10 16.80
N GLN A 421 12.42 -0.75 17.06
CA GLN A 421 12.01 -1.85 16.17
C GLN A 421 10.57 -1.73 15.67
N LEU A 422 10.00 -0.53 15.66
CA LEU A 422 8.60 -0.32 15.27
C LEU A 422 8.31 -0.85 13.86
N ARG A 423 9.15 -0.53 12.86
CA ARG A 423 8.96 -0.96 11.47
C ARG A 423 8.90 -2.49 11.37
N ARG A 424 9.88 -3.19 11.97
CA ARG A 424 9.95 -4.67 11.89
C ARG A 424 8.86 -5.34 12.70
N ALA A 425 8.49 -4.80 13.86
CA ALA A 425 7.39 -5.31 14.66
C ALA A 425 6.03 -5.14 13.94
N PHE A 426 5.82 -4.03 13.25
CA PHE A 426 4.65 -3.82 12.41
C PHE A 426 4.68 -4.72 11.17
N LEU A 427 5.84 -4.93 10.55
CA LEU A 427 6.00 -5.88 9.45
C LEU A 427 5.63 -7.32 9.86
N CYS A 428 5.95 -7.75 11.10
CA CYS A 428 5.50 -9.05 11.62
C CYS A 428 3.97 -9.17 11.60
N TYR A 429 3.25 -8.10 11.96
CA TYR A 429 1.79 -8.04 11.84
C TYR A 429 1.36 -8.15 10.38
N VAL A 430 1.89 -7.30 9.49
CA VAL A 430 1.50 -7.27 8.07
C VAL A 430 1.73 -8.63 7.40
N GLU A 431 2.89 -9.26 7.59
CA GLU A 431 3.20 -10.56 6.95
C GLU A 431 2.32 -11.72 7.46
N ARG A 432 1.75 -11.60 8.67
CA ARG A 432 0.80 -12.59 9.20
C ARG A 432 -0.64 -12.34 8.72
N GLU A 433 -1.04 -11.07 8.56
CA GLU A 433 -2.43 -10.68 8.26
C GLU A 433 -2.70 -10.39 6.78
N ARG A 434 -1.66 -10.26 5.96
CA ARG A 434 -1.84 -9.96 4.53
C ARG A 434 -2.65 -11.04 3.81
N ALA A 435 -3.34 -10.62 2.75
CA ALA A 435 -4.28 -11.46 2.00
C ALA A 435 -3.64 -12.71 1.40
N ARG A 436 -2.36 -12.65 1.03
CA ARG A 436 -1.56 -13.75 0.51
C ARG A 436 -0.15 -13.68 1.11
N PRO A 437 0.41 -14.78 1.64
CA PRO A 437 1.78 -14.82 2.15
C PRO A 437 2.80 -14.35 1.10
N SER A 438 3.80 -13.56 1.54
CA SER A 438 4.82 -13.01 0.65
C SER A 438 5.65 -14.11 -0.01
N LYS A 439 5.62 -14.15 -1.35
CA LYS A 439 6.45 -15.03 -2.18
C LYS A 439 6.81 -14.30 -3.47
N PRO A 440 8.03 -14.45 -4.00
CA PRO A 440 8.38 -13.90 -5.30
C PRO A 440 7.38 -14.32 -6.38
N PHE A 441 6.96 -13.37 -7.19
CA PHE A 441 6.04 -13.55 -8.30
C PHE A 441 6.61 -12.85 -9.53
N LEU A 442 7.40 -13.58 -10.31
CA LEU A 442 8.03 -13.08 -11.52
C LEU A 442 7.05 -13.12 -12.68
N VAL A 443 6.85 -11.97 -13.33
CA VAL A 443 5.86 -11.81 -14.40
C VAL A 443 6.49 -11.10 -15.60
N TYR A 444 6.21 -11.61 -16.80
CA TYR A 444 6.36 -10.83 -18.03
C TYR A 444 5.13 -9.92 -18.16
N ASN A 445 5.34 -8.64 -18.46
CA ASN A 445 4.27 -7.69 -18.77
C ASN A 445 4.48 -7.14 -20.19
N CYS A 446 3.46 -7.23 -21.04
CA CYS A 446 3.58 -6.90 -22.46
C CYS A 446 3.50 -5.39 -22.77
N TRP A 447 3.19 -4.50 -21.80
CA TRP A 447 2.92 -3.08 -22.07
C TRP A 447 4.05 -2.35 -22.81
N TYR A 448 5.28 -2.43 -22.30
CA TYR A 448 6.43 -1.79 -22.93
C TYR A 448 7.13 -2.64 -24.01
N ASP A 449 6.65 -3.86 -24.25
CA ASP A 449 7.08 -4.68 -25.37
C ASP A 449 6.10 -4.58 -26.54
N LEU A 450 4.91 -5.11 -26.40
CA LEU A 450 3.92 -5.20 -27.48
C LEU A 450 2.97 -4.00 -27.50
N GLY A 451 2.64 -3.42 -26.33
CA GLY A 451 1.67 -2.32 -26.22
C GLY A 451 0.34 -2.69 -26.86
N TYR A 452 -0.30 -1.74 -27.54
CA TYR A 452 -1.56 -1.99 -28.26
C TYR A 452 -1.43 -2.88 -29.50
N SER A 453 -0.19 -3.21 -29.94
CA SER A 453 0.06 -4.16 -31.06
C SER A 453 0.08 -5.62 -30.59
N LEU A 454 -0.27 -5.90 -29.33
CA LEU A 454 -0.35 -7.26 -28.80
C LEU A 454 -1.36 -8.10 -29.58
N ASP A 455 -0.97 -9.32 -29.86
CA ASP A 455 -1.80 -10.37 -30.48
C ASP A 455 -1.36 -11.76 -30.02
N GLU A 456 -2.17 -12.78 -30.34
CA GLU A 456 -1.88 -14.17 -29.93
C GLU A 456 -0.54 -14.69 -30.47
N PRO A 457 -0.17 -14.53 -31.78
CA PRO A 457 1.12 -14.98 -32.26
C PRO A 457 2.31 -14.35 -31.54
N SER A 458 2.30 -13.05 -31.36
CA SER A 458 3.38 -12.30 -30.68
C SER A 458 3.54 -12.72 -29.22
N LEU A 459 2.43 -12.92 -28.50
CA LEU A 459 2.46 -13.38 -27.10
C LEU A 459 2.99 -14.82 -27.00
N VAL A 460 2.55 -15.72 -27.89
CA VAL A 460 3.06 -17.11 -27.94
C VAL A 460 4.57 -17.14 -28.22
N ASP A 461 5.08 -16.29 -29.10
CA ASP A 461 6.51 -16.20 -29.40
C ASP A 461 7.32 -15.68 -28.20
N VAL A 462 6.77 -14.70 -27.48
CA VAL A 462 7.37 -14.23 -26.21
C VAL A 462 7.41 -15.35 -25.17
N VAL A 463 6.29 -16.06 -24.95
CA VAL A 463 6.24 -17.18 -24.00
C VAL A 463 7.29 -18.25 -24.33
N LYS A 464 7.44 -18.63 -25.62
CA LYS A 464 8.45 -19.58 -26.07
C LYS A 464 9.87 -19.08 -25.83
N ALA A 465 10.12 -17.78 -26.04
CA ALA A 465 11.44 -17.17 -25.82
C ALA A 465 11.79 -17.20 -24.32
N PHE A 466 10.86 -16.80 -23.45
CA PHE A 466 11.06 -16.84 -22.00
C PHE A 466 11.22 -18.28 -21.48
N ASP A 467 10.38 -19.22 -21.96
CA ASP A 467 10.52 -20.64 -21.63
C ASP A 467 11.91 -21.17 -22.02
N THR A 468 12.38 -20.82 -23.20
CA THR A 468 13.71 -21.26 -23.68
C THR A 468 14.83 -20.59 -22.89
N GLU A 469 14.80 -19.26 -22.78
CA GLU A 469 15.95 -18.48 -22.27
C GLU A 469 15.99 -18.39 -20.74
N LEU A 470 14.86 -18.11 -20.07
CA LEU A 470 14.85 -18.03 -18.61
C LEU A 470 14.58 -19.38 -17.95
N VAL A 471 13.53 -20.09 -18.39
CA VAL A 471 13.10 -21.31 -17.69
C VAL A 471 14.06 -22.46 -17.98
N LYS A 472 14.19 -22.89 -19.24
CA LYS A 472 14.97 -24.09 -19.59
C LYS A 472 16.47 -23.91 -19.49
N LYS A 473 17.00 -22.81 -20.05
CA LYS A 473 18.46 -22.58 -20.04
C LYS A 473 18.97 -22.09 -18.69
N ARG A 474 18.17 -21.31 -17.95
CA ARG A 474 18.66 -20.62 -16.75
C ARG A 474 17.94 -21.00 -15.46
N GLY A 475 16.88 -21.81 -15.51
CA GLY A 475 16.18 -22.31 -14.33
C GLY A 475 15.47 -21.21 -13.51
N VAL A 476 15.00 -20.15 -14.15
CA VAL A 476 14.20 -19.09 -13.51
C VAL A 476 12.74 -19.23 -13.95
N PRO A 477 11.84 -19.63 -13.06
CA PRO A 477 10.42 -19.80 -13.40
C PRO A 477 9.74 -18.46 -13.61
N VAL A 478 8.81 -18.39 -14.57
CA VAL A 478 7.91 -17.27 -14.80
C VAL A 478 6.53 -17.66 -14.31
N GLN A 479 5.98 -16.95 -13.32
CA GLN A 479 4.70 -17.28 -12.69
C GLN A 479 3.50 -16.83 -13.52
N SER A 480 3.64 -15.74 -14.31
CA SER A 480 2.54 -15.23 -15.14
C SER A 480 3.04 -14.45 -16.34
N TYR A 481 2.24 -14.44 -17.41
CA TYR A 481 2.42 -13.58 -18.58
C TYR A 481 1.24 -12.62 -18.63
N LEU A 482 1.47 -11.36 -18.26
CA LEU A 482 0.43 -10.36 -18.15
C LEU A 482 0.14 -9.72 -19.52
N VAL A 483 -1.09 -9.96 -19.97
CA VAL A 483 -1.68 -9.30 -21.14
C VAL A 483 -2.26 -7.98 -20.68
N ASP A 484 -1.60 -6.89 -21.03
CA ASP A 484 -1.93 -5.52 -20.60
C ASP A 484 -3.06 -4.91 -21.46
N ASP A 485 -3.39 -3.62 -21.32
CA ASP A 485 -4.48 -2.93 -22.02
C ASP A 485 -4.47 -3.16 -23.55
N GLY A 486 -5.63 -3.35 -24.13
CA GLY A 486 -5.84 -3.58 -25.56
C GLY A 486 -6.12 -5.01 -25.98
N TRP A 487 -6.38 -5.92 -25.02
CA TRP A 487 -6.79 -7.30 -25.29
C TRP A 487 -8.27 -7.47 -25.64
N ASP A 488 -9.11 -6.49 -25.27
CA ASP A 488 -10.55 -6.51 -25.50
C ASP A 488 -10.98 -5.64 -26.71
N SER A 489 -12.23 -5.78 -27.12
CA SER A 489 -12.92 -4.99 -28.12
C SER A 489 -14.05 -4.19 -27.48
N PRO A 490 -13.81 -2.98 -26.97
CA PRO A 490 -14.81 -2.18 -26.26
C PRO A 490 -16.06 -1.86 -27.09
N ASP A 491 -15.92 -1.78 -28.41
CA ASP A 491 -16.99 -1.57 -29.38
C ASP A 491 -17.92 -2.77 -29.52
N LYS A 492 -17.39 -3.98 -29.35
CA LYS A 492 -18.15 -5.23 -29.46
C LYS A 492 -18.82 -5.65 -28.15
N GLY A 493 -18.29 -5.25 -27.01
CA GLY A 493 -18.84 -5.61 -25.71
C GLY A 493 -18.00 -5.15 -24.53
N LEU A 494 -18.56 -5.28 -23.32
CA LEU A 494 -17.87 -4.94 -22.08
C LEU A 494 -16.85 -6.03 -21.74
N TRP A 495 -15.56 -5.73 -21.77
CA TRP A 495 -14.45 -6.64 -21.49
C TRP A 495 -14.55 -7.97 -22.28
N VAL A 496 -14.91 -7.89 -23.56
CA VAL A 496 -14.97 -9.02 -24.48
C VAL A 496 -13.66 -9.08 -25.28
N GLU A 497 -13.12 -10.27 -25.46
CA GLU A 497 -11.86 -10.50 -26.17
C GLU A 497 -11.92 -9.96 -27.61
N ASN A 498 -10.82 -9.35 -28.03
CA ASN A 498 -10.63 -8.91 -29.40
C ASN A 498 -10.33 -10.11 -30.32
N THR A 499 -11.33 -10.59 -31.05
CA THR A 499 -11.19 -11.78 -31.92
C THR A 499 -10.29 -11.55 -33.14
N ASP A 500 -9.99 -10.31 -33.51
CA ASP A 500 -9.01 -10.01 -34.56
C ASP A 500 -7.57 -10.25 -34.08
N LYS A 501 -7.34 -10.06 -32.78
CA LYS A 501 -6.07 -10.32 -32.10
C LYS A 501 -5.97 -11.73 -31.52
N PHE A 502 -7.08 -12.24 -31.02
CA PHE A 502 -7.22 -13.57 -30.39
C PHE A 502 -8.35 -14.33 -31.06
N PRO A 503 -8.11 -14.99 -32.22
CA PRO A 503 -9.18 -15.61 -33.03
C PRO A 503 -10.00 -16.66 -32.30
N ALA A 504 -9.41 -17.37 -31.32
CA ALA A 504 -10.08 -18.35 -30.48
C ALA A 504 -10.25 -17.85 -29.02
N GLY A 505 -10.23 -16.53 -28.81
CA GLY A 505 -10.28 -15.91 -27.49
C GLY A 505 -9.03 -16.17 -26.65
N LEU A 506 -9.08 -15.79 -25.37
CA LEU A 506 -7.98 -16.09 -24.42
C LEU A 506 -7.83 -17.58 -24.13
N ALA A 507 -8.90 -18.36 -24.25
CA ALA A 507 -8.85 -19.82 -24.17
C ALA A 507 -7.96 -20.44 -25.25
N GLY A 508 -7.96 -19.87 -26.47
CA GLY A 508 -7.06 -20.25 -27.55
C GLY A 508 -5.59 -19.97 -27.24
N LEU A 509 -5.32 -18.80 -26.66
CA LEU A 509 -3.99 -18.43 -26.18
C LEU A 509 -3.52 -19.38 -25.06
N LYS A 510 -4.38 -19.61 -24.06
CA LYS A 510 -4.14 -20.57 -22.97
C LYS A 510 -3.75 -21.94 -23.47
N ALA A 511 -4.50 -22.50 -24.43
CA ALA A 511 -4.23 -23.83 -24.99
C ALA A 511 -2.82 -23.94 -25.62
N LYS A 512 -2.24 -22.83 -26.10
CA LYS A 512 -0.88 -22.75 -26.64
C LYS A 512 0.18 -22.56 -25.54
N MET A 513 -0.21 -21.98 -24.39
CA MET A 513 0.67 -21.70 -23.25
C MET A 513 0.77 -22.89 -22.27
N ASP A 514 -0.32 -23.64 -22.08
CA ASP A 514 -0.39 -24.77 -21.15
C ASP A 514 0.72 -25.83 -21.35
N PRO A 515 1.10 -26.21 -22.58
CA PRO A 515 2.19 -27.16 -22.79
C PRO A 515 3.56 -26.66 -22.32
N LEU A 516 3.71 -25.34 -22.11
CA LEU A 516 4.91 -24.68 -21.61
C LEU A 516 4.83 -24.41 -20.10
N GLY A 517 3.74 -24.80 -19.44
CA GLY A 517 3.50 -24.52 -18.01
C GLY A 517 3.34 -23.03 -17.72
N ALA A 518 2.95 -22.24 -18.71
CA ALA A 518 2.78 -20.79 -18.60
C ALA A 518 1.33 -20.41 -18.26
N HIS A 519 1.18 -19.41 -17.40
CA HIS A 519 -0.13 -18.91 -16.94
C HIS A 519 -0.38 -17.48 -17.42
N LEU A 520 -1.65 -17.12 -17.59
CA LEU A 520 -2.07 -15.79 -17.99
C LEU A 520 -2.27 -14.88 -16.78
N GLY A 521 -1.78 -13.64 -16.91
CA GLY A 521 -2.23 -12.49 -16.12
C GLY A 521 -3.05 -11.55 -17.02
N ILE A 522 -3.98 -10.80 -16.46
CA ILE A 522 -4.84 -9.87 -17.22
C ILE A 522 -4.85 -8.49 -16.57
N TRP A 523 -4.66 -7.47 -17.40
CA TRP A 523 -4.97 -6.09 -17.06
C TRP A 523 -6.48 -5.86 -17.25
N ILE A 524 -7.13 -5.29 -16.27
CA ILE A 524 -8.53 -4.90 -16.32
C ILE A 524 -8.76 -3.71 -15.38
N SER A 525 -9.73 -2.86 -15.70
CA SER A 525 -10.05 -1.69 -14.86
C SER A 525 -11.49 -1.73 -14.37
N PRO A 526 -11.75 -1.61 -13.07
CA PRO A 526 -13.11 -1.51 -12.54
C PRO A 526 -13.83 -0.22 -12.98
N LEU A 527 -13.07 0.82 -13.38
CA LEU A 527 -13.60 2.10 -13.87
C LEU A 527 -13.47 2.27 -15.40
N GLY A 528 -13.24 1.18 -16.13
CA GLY A 528 -13.23 1.17 -17.59
C GLY A 528 -11.90 1.48 -18.27
N GLY A 529 -10.83 1.78 -17.51
CA GLY A 529 -9.48 1.99 -18.05
C GLY A 529 -9.29 3.33 -18.77
N TYR A 530 -8.45 3.33 -19.80
CA TYR A 530 -8.07 4.55 -20.57
C TYR A 530 -8.67 4.53 -21.98
N GLY A 531 -8.04 3.83 -22.92
CA GLY A 531 -8.59 3.66 -24.26
C GLY A 531 -9.86 2.81 -24.25
N GLY A 532 -10.95 3.28 -24.90
CA GLY A 532 -12.22 2.55 -24.94
C GLY A 532 -13.08 2.65 -23.68
N ALA A 533 -12.78 3.56 -22.75
CA ALA A 533 -13.55 3.72 -21.50
C ALA A 533 -14.99 4.19 -21.76
N GLU A 534 -15.21 5.05 -22.76
CA GLU A 534 -16.53 5.53 -23.13
C GLU A 534 -17.37 4.41 -23.75
N GLU A 535 -16.78 3.62 -24.63
CA GLU A 535 -17.41 2.48 -25.28
C GLU A 535 -17.77 1.40 -24.23
N ARG A 536 -16.86 1.06 -23.31
CA ARG A 536 -17.16 0.12 -22.21
C ARG A 536 -18.30 0.63 -21.33
N THR A 537 -18.33 1.92 -21.03
CA THR A 537 -19.43 2.57 -20.29
C THR A 537 -20.74 2.44 -21.05
N ALA A 538 -20.76 2.74 -22.36
CA ALA A 538 -21.94 2.60 -23.20
C ALA A 538 -22.45 1.15 -23.27
N GLN A 539 -21.54 0.15 -23.31
CA GLN A 539 -21.93 -1.25 -23.26
C GLN A 539 -22.61 -1.61 -21.92
N ALA A 540 -22.06 -1.16 -20.80
CA ALA A 540 -22.64 -1.41 -19.47
C ALA A 540 -24.02 -0.76 -19.31
N GLN A 541 -24.22 0.44 -19.85
CA GLN A 541 -25.53 1.12 -19.91
C GLN A 541 -26.52 0.33 -20.78
N LYS A 542 -26.09 -0.12 -21.96
CA LYS A 542 -26.90 -0.97 -22.85
C LYS A 542 -27.31 -2.28 -22.20
N MET A 543 -26.44 -2.89 -21.39
CA MET A 543 -26.72 -4.09 -20.59
C MET A 543 -27.67 -3.81 -19.41
N GLY A 544 -27.92 -2.55 -19.05
CA GLY A 544 -28.74 -2.16 -17.90
C GLY A 544 -28.10 -2.51 -16.54
N ILE A 545 -26.76 -2.65 -16.49
CA ILE A 545 -26.01 -2.93 -15.26
C ILE A 545 -25.53 -1.65 -14.56
N ILE A 546 -25.53 -0.51 -15.30
CA ILE A 546 -25.40 0.83 -14.74
C ILE A 546 -26.51 1.72 -15.30
N PRO A 547 -26.89 2.83 -14.62
CA PRO A 547 -27.88 3.78 -15.12
C PRO A 547 -27.43 4.48 -16.41
N ALA A 548 -28.39 4.91 -17.22
CA ALA A 548 -28.11 5.76 -18.39
C ALA A 548 -27.43 7.07 -17.94
N GLY A 549 -26.37 7.46 -18.63
CA GLY A 549 -25.56 8.65 -18.32
C GLY A 549 -24.59 8.49 -17.15
N ALA A 550 -24.56 7.33 -16.49
CA ALA A 550 -23.59 7.03 -15.43
C ALA A 550 -22.28 6.47 -16.00
N SER A 551 -21.17 6.68 -15.32
CA SER A 551 -19.89 6.01 -15.58
C SER A 551 -19.80 4.67 -14.88
N LEU A 552 -18.86 3.82 -15.29
CA LEU A 552 -18.55 2.56 -14.60
C LEU A 552 -18.14 2.83 -13.16
N ASP A 553 -18.81 2.16 -12.23
CA ASP A 553 -18.57 2.30 -10.79
C ASP A 553 -19.09 1.04 -10.09
N LEU A 554 -18.24 0.37 -9.30
CA LEU A 554 -18.63 -0.83 -8.55
C LEU A 554 -19.67 -0.54 -7.45
N ALA A 555 -19.94 0.71 -7.14
CA ALA A 555 -21.06 1.10 -6.28
C ALA A 555 -22.43 0.66 -6.85
N TYR A 556 -22.51 0.34 -8.14
CA TYR A 556 -23.72 -0.24 -8.74
C TYR A 556 -23.71 -1.76 -8.58
N PRO A 557 -24.60 -2.35 -7.76
CA PRO A 557 -24.53 -3.78 -7.40
C PRO A 557 -24.60 -4.74 -8.59
N LYS A 558 -25.33 -4.37 -9.67
CA LYS A 558 -25.37 -5.18 -10.89
C LYS A 558 -24.04 -5.18 -11.63
N TYR A 559 -23.33 -4.05 -11.65
CA TYR A 559 -22.01 -3.95 -12.26
C TYR A 559 -20.94 -4.63 -11.38
N GLU A 560 -21.00 -4.45 -10.07
CA GLU A 560 -20.16 -5.16 -9.12
C GLU A 560 -20.22 -6.68 -9.35
N SER A 561 -21.44 -7.26 -9.32
CA SER A 561 -21.64 -8.69 -9.56
C SER A 561 -21.18 -9.11 -10.96
N TRP A 562 -21.41 -8.28 -11.97
CA TRP A 562 -20.96 -8.56 -13.33
C TRP A 562 -19.43 -8.58 -13.42
N PHE A 563 -18.76 -7.57 -12.84
CA PHE A 563 -17.30 -7.46 -12.86
C PHE A 563 -16.62 -8.63 -12.12
N GLU A 564 -17.13 -8.97 -10.94
CA GLU A 564 -16.69 -10.14 -10.18
C GLU A 564 -16.84 -11.43 -11.01
N ASN A 565 -18.02 -11.67 -11.58
CA ASN A 565 -18.28 -12.84 -12.41
C ASN A 565 -17.38 -12.90 -13.65
N ARG A 566 -17.06 -11.75 -14.29
CA ARG A 566 -16.13 -11.71 -15.41
C ARG A 566 -14.70 -12.08 -14.96
N CYS A 567 -14.23 -11.57 -13.83
CA CYS A 567 -12.93 -11.96 -13.28
C CYS A 567 -12.92 -13.47 -12.93
N LEU A 568 -13.96 -13.99 -12.29
CA LEU A 568 -14.10 -15.44 -12.01
C LEU A 568 -14.13 -16.28 -13.29
N GLN A 569 -14.77 -15.81 -14.35
CA GLN A 569 -14.77 -16.47 -15.65
C GLN A 569 -13.36 -16.56 -16.23
N LEU A 570 -12.63 -15.44 -16.29
CA LEU A 570 -11.24 -15.38 -16.74
C LEU A 570 -10.33 -16.35 -15.95
N MET A 571 -10.54 -16.46 -14.64
CA MET A 571 -9.81 -17.42 -13.80
C MET A 571 -10.14 -18.89 -14.16
N ARG A 572 -11.42 -19.21 -14.34
CA ARG A 572 -11.87 -20.60 -14.55
C ARG A 572 -11.64 -21.09 -15.97
N GLU A 573 -11.95 -20.25 -16.97
CA GLU A 573 -11.94 -20.64 -18.38
C GLU A 573 -10.57 -20.41 -19.03
N ASP A 574 -9.96 -19.26 -18.71
CA ASP A 574 -8.70 -18.84 -19.32
C ASP A 574 -7.47 -19.07 -18.43
N GLY A 575 -7.68 -19.60 -17.21
CA GLY A 575 -6.58 -19.94 -16.28
C GLY A 575 -5.81 -18.72 -15.77
N VAL A 576 -6.47 -17.57 -15.69
CA VAL A 576 -5.87 -16.34 -15.19
C VAL A 576 -5.48 -16.49 -13.71
N ASN A 577 -4.20 -16.27 -13.39
CA ASN A 577 -3.65 -16.37 -12.04
C ASN A 577 -3.17 -15.02 -11.49
N ALA A 578 -3.26 -13.95 -12.28
CA ALA A 578 -2.89 -12.61 -11.85
C ALA A 578 -3.78 -11.54 -12.48
N PHE A 579 -4.17 -10.54 -11.69
CA PHE A 579 -4.83 -9.33 -12.17
C PHE A 579 -4.01 -8.08 -11.88
N LYS A 580 -3.88 -7.23 -12.90
CA LYS A 580 -3.47 -5.83 -12.76
C LYS A 580 -4.73 -4.97 -12.87
N TRP A 581 -5.24 -4.51 -11.72
CA TRP A 581 -6.38 -3.59 -11.68
C TRP A 581 -5.90 -2.16 -11.76
N ASP A 582 -6.20 -1.52 -12.89
CA ASP A 582 -5.80 -0.14 -13.12
C ASP A 582 -6.98 0.83 -12.91
N LYS A 583 -6.71 2.07 -12.52
CA LYS A 583 -7.74 3.01 -12.06
C LYS A 583 -8.63 2.37 -10.98
N ALA A 584 -8.01 1.92 -9.90
CA ALA A 584 -8.72 1.24 -8.80
C ALA A 584 -9.66 2.19 -8.01
N GLY A 585 -9.53 3.49 -8.20
CA GLY A 585 -10.29 4.52 -7.48
C GLY A 585 -9.66 4.90 -6.15
N ALA A 586 -10.14 5.99 -5.55
CA ALA A 586 -9.60 6.55 -4.31
C ALA A 586 -10.70 6.90 -3.31
N GLY A 587 -10.32 6.93 -2.02
CA GLY A 587 -11.19 7.28 -0.89
C GLY A 587 -12.13 6.16 -0.45
N VAL A 588 -12.68 6.26 0.76
CA VAL A 588 -13.67 5.30 1.27
C VAL A 588 -15.04 5.63 0.69
N SER A 589 -15.54 4.76 -0.16
CA SER A 589 -16.79 4.92 -0.90
C SER A 589 -17.42 3.55 -1.15
N PRO A 590 -18.68 3.45 -1.57
CA PRO A 590 -19.27 2.18 -1.98
C PRO A 590 -18.48 1.47 -3.07
N HIS A 591 -17.94 2.20 -4.05
CA HIS A 591 -17.02 1.65 -5.07
C HIS A 591 -15.81 0.98 -4.44
N PHE A 592 -15.13 1.71 -3.55
CA PHE A 592 -13.92 1.25 -2.90
C PHE A 592 -14.16 -0.01 -2.06
N MET A 593 -15.27 -0.04 -1.30
CA MET A 593 -15.64 -1.23 -0.52
C MET A 593 -15.93 -2.43 -1.41
N ALA A 594 -16.68 -2.24 -2.48
CA ALA A 594 -16.95 -3.28 -3.46
C ALA A 594 -15.65 -3.83 -4.10
N LEU A 595 -14.68 -2.97 -4.39
CA LEU A 595 -13.37 -3.38 -4.90
C LEU A 595 -12.65 -4.33 -3.92
N LEU A 596 -12.64 -3.98 -2.61
CA LEU A 596 -12.03 -4.82 -1.58
C LEU A 596 -12.76 -6.16 -1.41
N GLU A 597 -14.10 -6.15 -1.48
CA GLU A 597 -14.94 -7.36 -1.41
C GLU A 597 -14.69 -8.28 -2.61
N VAL A 598 -14.69 -7.73 -3.83
CA VAL A 598 -14.34 -8.49 -5.04
C VAL A 598 -12.96 -9.13 -4.92
N ALA A 599 -11.94 -8.40 -4.42
CA ALA A 599 -10.62 -8.98 -4.20
C ALA A 599 -10.64 -10.20 -3.26
N GLN A 600 -11.41 -10.12 -2.16
CA GLN A 600 -11.56 -11.22 -1.21
C GLN A 600 -12.30 -12.42 -1.82
N HIS A 601 -13.38 -12.19 -2.58
CA HIS A 601 -14.16 -13.24 -3.22
C HIS A 601 -13.33 -13.99 -4.28
N LEU A 602 -12.60 -13.26 -5.14
CA LEU A 602 -11.71 -13.88 -6.13
C LEU A 602 -10.63 -14.72 -5.45
N ARG A 603 -10.05 -14.22 -4.36
CA ARG A 603 -9.05 -14.96 -3.59
C ARG A 603 -9.62 -16.18 -2.87
N SER A 604 -10.88 -16.11 -2.43
CA SER A 604 -11.58 -17.27 -1.87
C SER A 604 -11.78 -18.38 -2.92
N ALA A 605 -11.93 -18.00 -4.19
CA ALA A 605 -12.00 -18.94 -5.31
C ALA A 605 -10.61 -19.49 -5.69
N ASN A 606 -9.55 -18.71 -5.56
CA ASN A 606 -8.16 -19.13 -5.78
C ASN A 606 -7.21 -18.42 -4.78
N PRO A 607 -6.77 -19.11 -3.72
CA PRO A 607 -5.87 -18.54 -2.71
C PRO A 607 -4.51 -18.05 -3.23
N ASP A 608 -4.03 -18.62 -4.34
CA ASP A 608 -2.75 -18.24 -4.97
C ASP A 608 -2.89 -17.09 -5.98
N LEU A 609 -4.11 -16.58 -6.23
CA LEU A 609 -4.35 -15.44 -7.12
C LEU A 609 -3.48 -14.24 -6.70
N PHE A 610 -2.78 -13.64 -7.67
CA PHE A 610 -2.03 -12.40 -7.45
C PHE A 610 -2.84 -11.19 -7.93
N VAL A 611 -2.98 -10.17 -7.07
CA VAL A 611 -3.70 -8.93 -7.42
C VAL A 611 -2.81 -7.74 -7.13
N THR A 612 -2.51 -6.95 -8.18
CA THR A 612 -1.86 -5.65 -8.04
C THR A 612 -2.84 -4.53 -8.40
N VAL A 613 -2.81 -3.44 -7.66
CA VAL A 613 -3.62 -2.25 -7.90
C VAL A 613 -2.72 -1.06 -8.21
N THR A 614 -3.16 -0.22 -9.16
CA THR A 614 -2.34 0.87 -9.68
C THR A 614 -2.95 2.25 -9.41
N VAL A 615 -3.26 3.03 -10.44
CA VAL A 615 -3.73 4.41 -10.33
C VAL A 615 -4.96 4.55 -9.43
N GLY A 616 -4.93 5.54 -8.55
CA GLY A 616 -5.97 5.80 -7.55
C GLY A 616 -5.67 5.15 -6.19
N THR A 617 -4.50 4.53 -6.02
CA THR A 617 -4.04 3.99 -4.75
C THR A 617 -3.01 4.91 -4.08
N TRP A 618 -2.77 4.68 -2.80
CA TRP A 618 -1.77 5.38 -2.00
C TRP A 618 -1.09 4.37 -1.05
N PRO A 619 0.09 4.67 -0.47
CA PRO A 619 0.87 3.70 0.27
C PRO A 619 0.36 3.42 1.69
N SER A 620 -0.92 3.08 1.86
CA SER A 620 -1.42 2.54 3.12
C SER A 620 -1.03 1.07 3.25
N PRO A 621 -0.43 0.62 4.37
CA PRO A 621 -0.09 -0.79 4.56
C PRO A 621 -1.32 -1.71 4.62
N PHE A 622 -2.49 -1.17 4.93
CA PHE A 622 -3.74 -1.94 5.03
C PHE A 622 -4.34 -2.35 3.67
N TRP A 623 -3.83 -1.84 2.55
CA TRP A 623 -4.12 -2.43 1.25
C TRP A 623 -3.75 -3.91 1.19
N LEU A 624 -2.68 -4.30 1.89
CA LEU A 624 -2.14 -5.65 1.84
C LEU A 624 -3.04 -6.70 2.51
N ASN A 625 -4.07 -6.27 3.27
CA ASN A 625 -5.11 -7.15 3.76
C ASN A 625 -6.07 -7.64 2.64
N HIS A 626 -5.99 -7.02 1.45
CA HIS A 626 -6.90 -7.29 0.32
C HIS A 626 -6.15 -7.62 -0.97
N VAL A 627 -5.05 -6.94 -1.28
CA VAL A 627 -4.26 -7.08 -2.51
C VAL A 627 -2.80 -7.39 -2.18
N ASP A 628 -1.99 -7.75 -3.19
CA ASP A 628 -0.60 -8.16 -2.97
C ASP A 628 0.36 -6.97 -3.04
N THR A 629 0.14 -6.04 -3.97
CA THR A 629 1.01 -4.87 -4.17
C THR A 629 0.21 -3.64 -4.57
N THR A 630 0.77 -2.46 -4.26
CA THR A 630 0.28 -1.17 -4.77
C THR A 630 1.35 -0.50 -5.63
N TRP A 631 0.91 0.33 -6.57
CA TRP A 631 1.82 1.07 -7.45
C TRP A 631 2.66 2.08 -6.67
N ARG A 632 3.93 2.25 -7.10
CA ARG A 632 4.91 3.14 -6.47
C ARG A 632 4.52 4.61 -6.43
N ASN A 633 3.41 4.98 -7.10
CA ASN A 633 2.98 6.37 -7.29
C ASN A 633 4.01 7.23 -8.09
N GLY A 634 3.78 8.49 -8.17
CA GLY A 634 4.57 9.44 -8.93
C GLY A 634 3.78 10.13 -10.03
N SER A 635 4.43 11.05 -10.72
CA SER A 635 3.80 11.86 -11.77
C SER A 635 3.51 11.09 -13.07
N ALA A 636 4.18 9.97 -13.28
CA ALA A 636 4.07 9.14 -14.49
C ALA A 636 4.56 7.71 -14.23
N ASP A 637 4.15 6.79 -15.10
CA ASP A 637 4.66 5.41 -15.13
C ASP A 637 6.16 5.38 -15.34
N VAL A 638 6.65 6.28 -16.18
CA VAL A 638 8.03 6.40 -16.58
C VAL A 638 8.44 7.86 -16.55
N GLY A 639 9.66 8.12 -16.07
CA GLY A 639 10.23 9.45 -16.04
C GLY A 639 11.76 9.42 -15.97
N TRP A 640 12.34 10.60 -16.03
CA TRP A 640 13.76 10.80 -16.13
C TRP A 640 14.21 11.78 -15.05
N SER A 641 15.16 11.36 -14.21
CA SER A 641 15.73 12.22 -13.16
C SER A 641 17.22 11.98 -13.03
N GLY A 642 17.95 13.02 -12.64
CA GLY A 642 19.36 12.92 -12.38
C GLY A 642 20.23 12.95 -13.64
N LYS A 643 21.33 12.21 -13.63
CA LYS A 643 22.41 12.22 -14.63
C LYS A 643 22.57 10.86 -15.31
N GLY A 644 23.50 10.80 -16.25
CA GLY A 644 23.83 9.60 -17.02
C GLY A 644 22.98 9.39 -18.24
N ASP A 645 23.00 8.19 -18.78
CA ASP A 645 22.14 7.80 -19.88
C ASP A 645 20.68 7.62 -19.42
N THR A 646 19.79 7.36 -20.36
CA THR A 646 18.36 7.26 -20.09
C THR A 646 18.02 6.16 -19.07
N ARG A 647 18.80 5.06 -19.03
CA ARG A 647 18.60 3.98 -18.05
C ARG A 647 18.98 4.41 -16.64
N GLU A 648 20.10 5.12 -16.46
CA GLU A 648 20.50 5.65 -15.17
C GLU A 648 19.52 6.70 -14.64
N GLN A 649 19.00 7.55 -15.53
CA GLN A 649 17.95 8.52 -15.20
C GLN A 649 16.63 7.83 -14.83
N TRP A 650 16.26 6.74 -15.51
CA TRP A 650 15.11 5.91 -15.17
C TRP A 650 15.24 5.31 -13.77
N LEU A 651 16.37 4.69 -13.45
CA LEU A 651 16.63 4.13 -12.13
C LEU A 651 16.50 5.19 -11.03
N THR A 652 17.07 6.36 -11.27
CA THR A 652 17.02 7.49 -10.33
C THR A 652 15.60 8.00 -10.12
N PHE A 653 14.80 8.10 -11.20
CA PHE A 653 13.38 8.48 -11.11
C PHE A 653 12.56 7.41 -10.35
N ARG A 654 12.71 6.14 -10.72
CA ARG A 654 11.98 5.02 -10.09
C ARG A 654 12.24 4.95 -8.58
N ASP A 655 13.52 4.94 -8.20
CA ASP A 655 13.91 4.79 -6.80
C ASP A 655 13.67 6.08 -6.00
N GLY A 656 13.73 7.25 -6.64
CA GLY A 656 13.33 8.52 -6.04
C GLY A 656 11.85 8.57 -5.66
N ASN A 657 10.97 8.09 -6.54
CA ASN A 657 9.54 7.95 -6.22
C ASN A 657 9.30 6.92 -5.11
N CYS A 658 9.98 5.77 -5.16
CA CYS A 658 9.87 4.77 -4.10
C CYS A 658 10.27 5.34 -2.74
N ARG A 659 11.39 6.07 -2.66
CA ARG A 659 11.81 6.75 -1.44
C ARG A 659 10.76 7.73 -0.96
N HIS A 660 10.30 8.62 -1.83
CA HIS A 660 9.35 9.67 -1.45
C HIS A 660 8.03 9.10 -0.97
N TYR A 661 7.35 8.32 -1.81
CA TYR A 661 5.99 7.86 -1.50
C TYR A 661 5.94 6.78 -0.42
N PHE A 662 6.95 5.91 -0.32
CA PHE A 662 6.93 4.78 0.62
C PHE A 662 7.85 4.98 1.82
N ALA A 663 9.13 5.24 1.63
CA ALA A 663 10.03 5.36 2.77
C ALA A 663 9.80 6.64 3.59
N GLU A 664 9.34 7.74 2.97
CA GLU A 664 9.07 9.01 3.67
C GLU A 664 7.61 9.17 4.08
N LEU A 665 6.66 9.03 3.12
CA LEU A 665 5.24 9.29 3.41
C LEU A 665 4.54 8.13 4.13
N SER A 666 5.06 6.91 4.04
CA SER A 666 4.50 5.73 4.72
C SER A 666 5.60 4.77 5.17
N PRO A 667 6.42 5.13 6.16
CA PRO A 667 7.61 4.37 6.54
C PRO A 667 7.32 2.96 7.11
N LEU A 668 6.07 2.65 7.41
CA LEU A 668 5.63 1.31 7.83
C LEU A 668 5.07 0.46 6.69
N TYR A 669 4.97 1.00 5.45
CA TYR A 669 4.59 0.20 4.29
C TYR A 669 5.74 -0.74 3.89
N PRO A 670 5.52 -2.06 3.76
CA PRO A 670 6.57 -2.99 3.37
C PRO A 670 7.06 -2.75 1.93
N LEU A 671 8.35 -2.45 1.75
CA LEU A 671 8.92 -2.20 0.42
C LEU A 671 8.86 -3.43 -0.51
N ASN A 672 8.77 -4.64 0.04
CA ASN A 672 8.54 -5.87 -0.73
C ASN A 672 7.21 -5.87 -1.50
N SER A 673 6.26 -5.02 -1.12
CA SER A 673 4.91 -4.97 -1.69
C SER A 673 4.69 -3.76 -2.63
N VAL A 674 5.76 -3.10 -3.04
CA VAL A 674 5.71 -2.01 -4.02
C VAL A 674 5.79 -2.56 -5.45
N MET A 675 4.85 -2.16 -6.30
CA MET A 675 4.96 -2.33 -7.76
C MET A 675 5.84 -1.23 -8.34
N HIS A 676 7.06 -1.58 -8.73
CA HIS A 676 8.11 -0.62 -9.15
C HIS A 676 8.12 -0.27 -10.64
N HIS A 677 7.32 -0.90 -11.49
CA HIS A 677 7.48 -0.94 -12.96
C HIS A 677 8.79 -1.60 -13.42
N GLY A 678 9.29 -2.55 -12.72
CA GLY A 678 10.26 -3.56 -13.03
C GLY A 678 11.51 -3.17 -13.83
N ILE A 679 12.02 -4.18 -14.56
CA ILE A 679 13.10 -4.04 -15.52
C ILE A 679 12.47 -3.73 -16.87
N VAL A 680 12.79 -2.57 -17.46
CA VAL A 680 12.24 -2.15 -18.75
C VAL A 680 13.32 -2.20 -19.83
N HIS A 681 13.18 -3.15 -20.78
CA HIS A 681 14.01 -3.28 -21.98
C HIS A 681 13.11 -3.68 -23.16
N GLY A 682 12.15 -2.80 -23.48
CA GLY A 682 11.05 -3.04 -24.40
C GLY A 682 11.01 -2.05 -25.55
N ARG A 683 10.59 -2.51 -26.74
CA ARG A 683 10.53 -1.75 -28.00
C ARG A 683 9.56 -0.56 -27.95
N ASN A 684 8.51 -0.65 -27.12
CA ASN A 684 7.47 0.38 -26.96
C ASN A 684 7.69 1.31 -25.78
N PHE A 685 8.84 1.21 -25.12
CA PHE A 685 9.16 2.10 -24.04
C PHE A 685 9.55 3.48 -24.56
N GLN A 686 8.74 4.49 -24.31
CA GLN A 686 8.83 5.93 -24.70
C GLN A 686 10.14 6.35 -25.38
N GLY A 687 10.23 5.98 -26.62
CA GLY A 687 11.42 6.16 -27.40
C GLY A 687 12.39 5.02 -27.12
N GLU A 688 12.83 4.46 -28.19
CA GLU A 688 13.94 3.53 -28.37
C GLU A 688 15.21 3.84 -27.53
N LYS A 689 15.12 4.91 -26.68
CA LYS A 689 16.24 5.47 -25.92
C LYS A 689 16.72 4.56 -24.80
N VAL A 690 15.82 3.90 -24.05
CA VAL A 690 16.23 2.96 -22.99
C VAL A 690 16.57 1.58 -23.53
N GLY A 691 15.89 1.13 -24.58
CA GLY A 691 16.13 -0.18 -25.18
C GLY A 691 17.52 -0.38 -25.79
N LYS A 692 18.22 0.69 -26.14
CA LYS A 692 19.55 0.65 -26.78
C LYS A 692 20.72 0.77 -25.81
N SER A 693 20.50 1.04 -24.52
CA SER A 693 21.60 1.19 -23.56
C SER A 693 22.05 -0.15 -22.97
N GLY A 694 23.11 -0.72 -23.52
CA GLY A 694 23.60 -2.04 -23.19
C GLY A 694 24.23 -2.25 -21.80
N PRO A 695 25.22 -1.41 -21.34
CA PRO A 695 26.04 -1.78 -20.18
C PRO A 695 25.31 -1.68 -18.84
N HIS A 696 24.24 -0.89 -18.73
CA HIS A 696 23.58 -0.59 -17.45
C HIS A 696 22.42 -1.52 -17.11
N LEU A 697 21.98 -2.43 -18.00
CA LEU A 697 20.94 -3.42 -17.70
C LEU A 697 21.31 -4.29 -16.48
N LYS A 698 22.59 -4.64 -16.36
CA LYS A 698 23.12 -5.36 -15.20
C LYS A 698 22.88 -4.59 -13.87
N ASN A 699 23.13 -3.30 -13.85
CA ASN A 699 22.93 -2.46 -12.68
C ASN A 699 21.43 -2.36 -12.34
N GLU A 700 20.58 -2.21 -13.36
CA GLU A 700 19.13 -2.20 -13.17
C GLU A 700 18.64 -3.54 -12.59
N ALA A 701 19.05 -4.68 -13.18
CA ALA A 701 18.66 -5.99 -12.69
C ALA A 701 19.08 -6.19 -11.23
N ARG A 702 20.35 -5.91 -10.90
CA ARG A 702 20.89 -6.08 -9.55
C ARG A 702 20.20 -5.16 -8.53
N SER A 703 19.97 -3.88 -8.88
CA SER A 703 19.29 -2.95 -7.97
C SER A 703 17.82 -3.31 -7.83
N TYR A 704 17.13 -3.66 -8.91
CA TYR A 704 15.71 -4.01 -8.90
C TYR A 704 15.42 -5.24 -8.03
N PHE A 705 16.12 -6.33 -8.27
CA PHE A 705 15.92 -7.56 -7.50
C PHE A 705 16.34 -7.41 -6.03
N ALA A 706 17.21 -6.45 -5.71
CA ALA A 706 17.63 -6.16 -4.34
C ALA A 706 16.64 -5.27 -3.56
N THR A 707 15.61 -4.69 -4.20
CA THR A 707 14.54 -3.98 -3.50
C THR A 707 13.67 -4.90 -2.64
N GLY A 708 13.75 -6.21 -2.86
CA GLY A 708 12.90 -7.19 -2.19
C GLY A 708 11.49 -7.29 -2.77
N ALA A 709 11.18 -6.57 -3.87
CA ALA A 709 9.86 -6.59 -4.48
C ALA A 709 9.40 -8.03 -4.77
N MET A 710 8.21 -8.39 -4.25
CA MET A 710 7.64 -9.69 -4.56
C MET A 710 7.06 -9.74 -5.98
N LEU A 711 6.47 -8.65 -6.47
CA LEU A 711 6.08 -8.52 -7.86
C LEU A 711 7.31 -8.16 -8.70
N GLN A 712 7.84 -9.16 -9.42
CA GLN A 712 9.05 -9.05 -10.22
C GLN A 712 8.66 -8.91 -11.69
N GLU A 713 8.33 -7.69 -12.11
CA GLU A 713 7.90 -7.42 -13.48
C GLU A 713 9.07 -7.32 -14.45
N LEU A 714 8.95 -7.98 -15.58
CA LEU A 714 9.89 -7.95 -16.71
C LEU A 714 9.16 -7.41 -17.94
N TYR A 715 9.51 -6.20 -18.38
CA TYR A 715 9.05 -5.59 -19.63
C TYR A 715 10.17 -5.75 -20.67
N LEU A 716 10.39 -6.98 -21.12
CA LEU A 716 11.51 -7.33 -21.98
C LEU A 716 11.03 -7.73 -23.38
N THR A 717 11.60 -7.11 -24.43
CA THR A 717 11.44 -7.58 -25.80
C THR A 717 12.49 -8.66 -26.09
N PRO A 718 12.10 -9.94 -26.29
CA PRO A 718 13.06 -11.03 -26.45
C PRO A 718 14.09 -10.81 -27.55
N SER A 719 13.70 -10.22 -28.68
CA SER A 719 14.59 -9.93 -29.82
C SER A 719 15.66 -8.85 -29.54
N MET A 720 15.51 -8.09 -28.47
CA MET A 720 16.47 -7.09 -28.01
C MET A 720 17.45 -7.65 -26.96
N MET A 721 17.17 -8.83 -26.43
CA MET A 721 17.95 -9.44 -25.36
C MET A 721 19.12 -10.24 -25.94
N THR A 722 20.35 -9.88 -25.55
CA THR A 722 21.53 -10.70 -25.81
C THR A 722 21.63 -11.86 -24.82
N PRO A 723 22.41 -12.91 -25.10
CA PRO A 723 22.68 -13.98 -24.12
C PRO A 723 23.15 -13.43 -22.76
N GLU A 724 24.06 -12.44 -22.77
CA GLU A 724 24.54 -11.80 -21.54
C GLU A 724 23.42 -11.04 -20.79
N ALA A 725 22.53 -10.36 -21.52
CA ALA A 725 21.38 -9.68 -20.90
C ALA A 725 20.47 -10.67 -20.18
N TRP A 726 20.18 -11.81 -20.81
CA TRP A 726 19.43 -12.89 -20.17
C TRP A 726 20.16 -13.46 -18.94
N ASP A 727 21.49 -13.64 -19.01
CA ASP A 727 22.32 -14.11 -17.89
C ASP A 727 22.26 -13.12 -16.72
N GLN A 728 22.37 -11.81 -16.97
CA GLN A 728 22.31 -10.76 -15.96
C GLN A 728 20.96 -10.74 -15.22
N VAL A 729 19.85 -10.81 -15.96
CA VAL A 729 18.51 -10.88 -15.36
C VAL A 729 18.33 -12.16 -14.56
N ALA A 730 18.74 -13.30 -15.12
CA ALA A 730 18.59 -14.59 -14.45
C ALA A 730 19.46 -14.72 -13.20
N GLU A 731 20.70 -14.22 -13.21
CA GLU A 731 21.60 -14.22 -12.05
C GLU A 731 20.97 -13.41 -10.89
N ALA A 732 20.47 -12.20 -11.19
CA ALA A 732 19.86 -11.34 -10.19
C ALA A 732 18.54 -11.92 -9.66
N ALA A 733 17.69 -12.50 -10.51
CA ALA A 733 16.45 -13.17 -10.10
C ALA A 733 16.73 -14.37 -9.18
N LYS A 734 17.69 -15.23 -9.54
CA LYS A 734 18.09 -16.37 -8.69
C LYS A 734 18.61 -15.94 -7.34
N TRP A 735 19.41 -14.88 -7.30
CA TRP A 735 19.90 -14.33 -6.05
C TRP A 735 18.73 -13.83 -5.17
N ALA A 736 17.77 -13.11 -5.74
CA ALA A 736 16.59 -12.64 -5.00
C ALA A 736 15.73 -13.81 -4.50
N HIS A 737 15.49 -14.83 -5.32
CA HIS A 737 14.74 -16.01 -4.91
C HIS A 737 15.42 -16.78 -3.77
N ALA A 738 16.77 -16.92 -3.81
CA ALA A 738 17.55 -17.56 -2.76
C ALA A 738 17.58 -16.74 -1.45
N ASN A 739 17.26 -15.45 -1.51
CA ASN A 739 17.23 -14.51 -0.40
C ASN A 739 15.80 -14.01 -0.06
N ALA A 740 14.76 -14.61 -0.63
CA ALA A 740 13.38 -14.16 -0.44
C ALA A 740 12.97 -14.12 1.04
N ASP A 741 13.48 -15.05 1.85
CA ASP A 741 13.23 -15.14 3.29
C ASP A 741 13.78 -13.96 4.10
N VAL A 742 14.82 -13.28 3.63
CA VAL A 742 15.34 -12.06 4.27
C VAL A 742 14.89 -10.79 3.55
N LEU A 743 14.74 -10.83 2.24
CA LEU A 743 14.31 -9.67 1.44
C LEU A 743 12.89 -9.18 1.79
N VAL A 744 12.09 -10.00 2.45
CA VAL A 744 10.82 -9.56 3.02
C VAL A 744 10.98 -8.38 3.99
N ASP A 745 12.13 -8.26 4.68
CA ASP A 745 12.46 -7.15 5.59
C ASP A 745 13.08 -5.93 4.88
N ALA A 746 13.11 -5.90 3.54
CA ALA A 746 13.76 -4.83 2.79
C ALA A 746 13.31 -3.42 3.24
N HIS A 747 14.29 -2.56 3.48
CA HIS A 747 14.08 -1.17 3.88
C HIS A 747 15.14 -0.25 3.28
N TRP A 748 14.85 1.04 3.26
CA TRP A 748 15.70 2.07 2.69
C TRP A 748 16.91 2.37 3.57
N VAL A 749 18.08 2.58 2.93
CA VAL A 749 19.29 3.09 3.59
C VAL A 749 19.95 4.20 2.75
N GLY A 750 20.55 5.19 3.42
CA GLY A 750 21.27 6.26 2.77
C GLY A 750 20.41 7.45 2.33
N GLY A 751 20.90 8.14 1.30
CA GLY A 751 20.44 9.47 0.89
C GLY A 751 19.28 9.48 -0.11
N ASN A 752 19.11 10.62 -0.76
CA ASN A 752 18.04 10.88 -1.74
C ASN A 752 18.58 10.78 -3.17
N PRO A 753 18.14 9.79 -4.00
CA PRO A 753 18.59 9.67 -5.38
C PRO A 753 18.25 10.88 -6.24
N LEU A 754 17.15 11.60 -5.98
CA LEU A 754 16.81 12.82 -6.70
C LEU A 754 17.77 13.98 -6.42
N LYS A 755 18.49 13.90 -5.30
CA LYS A 755 19.61 14.81 -4.96
C LYS A 755 20.97 14.24 -5.35
N LEU A 756 21.01 13.15 -6.09
CA LEU A 756 22.21 12.41 -6.51
C LEU A 756 23.03 11.88 -5.31
N GLU A 757 22.42 11.65 -4.16
CA GLU A 757 23.07 11.11 -2.98
C GLU A 757 23.12 9.57 -3.05
N PRO A 758 24.21 8.91 -2.61
CA PRO A 758 24.28 7.44 -2.51
C PRO A 758 23.22 6.89 -1.58
N TYR A 759 22.59 5.80 -2.01
CA TYR A 759 21.50 5.15 -1.31
C TYR A 759 21.51 3.63 -1.53
N GLY A 760 20.57 2.94 -0.89
CA GLY A 760 20.39 1.52 -1.13
C GLY A 760 19.20 0.92 -0.40
N TYR A 761 19.19 -0.40 -0.43
CA TYR A 761 18.22 -1.25 0.28
C TYR A 761 18.98 -2.24 1.16
N ALA A 762 18.54 -2.38 2.40
CA ALA A 762 19.04 -3.41 3.30
C ALA A 762 17.90 -4.30 3.77
N ALA A 763 18.22 -5.53 4.12
CA ALA A 763 17.30 -6.44 4.77
C ALA A 763 18.05 -7.30 5.79
N TRP A 764 17.36 -7.73 6.85
CA TRP A 764 17.99 -8.44 7.93
C TRP A 764 17.08 -9.53 8.52
N SER A 765 17.72 -10.62 8.95
CA SER A 765 17.19 -11.63 9.84
C SER A 765 18.29 -12.07 10.82
N PRO A 766 17.98 -12.78 11.91
CA PRO A 766 19.02 -13.28 12.83
C PRO A 766 20.11 -14.13 12.18
N ARG A 767 19.84 -14.73 11.03
CA ARG A 767 20.74 -15.65 10.34
C ARG A 767 21.56 -15.01 9.22
N LYS A 768 21.01 -14.00 8.57
CA LYS A 768 21.63 -13.34 7.40
C LYS A 768 21.04 -11.96 7.16
N GLY A 769 21.74 -11.16 6.35
CA GLY A 769 21.23 -9.91 5.81
C GLY A 769 21.61 -9.75 4.34
N THR A 770 21.06 -8.73 3.71
CA THR A 770 21.47 -8.25 2.38
C THR A 770 21.67 -6.75 2.41
N LEU A 771 22.57 -6.25 1.57
CA LEU A 771 22.80 -4.82 1.40
C LEU A 771 23.06 -4.52 -0.08
N MET A 772 22.26 -3.64 -0.66
CA MET A 772 22.52 -3.06 -1.98
C MET A 772 22.81 -1.57 -1.81
N LEU A 773 23.85 -1.07 -2.49
CA LEU A 773 24.21 0.34 -2.53
C LEU A 773 24.28 0.80 -3.98
N ARG A 774 23.79 2.00 -4.29
CA ARG A 774 23.90 2.65 -5.60
C ARG A 774 24.40 4.09 -5.45
N ASN A 775 25.31 4.46 -6.34
CA ASN A 775 25.67 5.84 -6.61
C ASN A 775 24.85 6.35 -7.82
N PRO A 776 23.96 7.33 -7.69
CA PRO A 776 23.18 7.86 -8.82
C PRO A 776 23.89 8.98 -9.60
N ASP A 777 25.11 9.36 -9.21
CA ASP A 777 25.88 10.48 -9.82
C ASP A 777 26.94 9.98 -10.83
N ASP A 778 27.30 10.86 -11.74
CA ASP A 778 28.40 10.71 -12.72
C ASP A 778 29.78 10.94 -12.10
N ARG A 779 29.86 11.16 -10.79
CA ARG A 779 31.09 11.30 -9.99
C ARG A 779 31.18 10.20 -8.96
N ALA A 780 32.40 9.81 -8.61
CA ALA A 780 32.61 8.94 -7.46
C ALA A 780 32.13 9.62 -6.17
N GLN A 781 31.44 8.87 -5.35
CA GLN A 781 30.91 9.29 -4.05
C GLN A 781 31.19 8.22 -3.00
N SER A 782 30.92 8.55 -1.74
CA SER A 782 31.00 7.59 -0.64
C SER A 782 29.73 7.60 0.19
N ILE A 783 29.44 6.47 0.80
CA ILE A 783 28.39 6.33 1.81
C ILE A 783 29.00 5.77 3.08
N THR A 784 28.63 6.32 4.22
CA THR A 784 29.10 5.86 5.53
C THR A 784 27.97 5.17 6.27
N LEU A 785 28.19 3.93 6.65
CA LEU A 785 27.20 3.06 7.29
C LEU A 785 27.86 2.26 8.42
N ASP A 786 27.09 1.90 9.42
CA ASP A 786 27.43 0.86 10.40
C ASP A 786 26.35 -0.24 10.41
N ALA A 787 26.65 -1.38 11.03
CA ALA A 787 25.72 -2.50 11.03
C ALA A 787 24.43 -2.20 11.80
N GLN A 788 24.48 -1.37 12.87
CA GLN A 788 23.29 -1.01 13.66
C GLN A 788 22.26 -0.27 12.82
N THR A 789 22.72 0.75 12.09
CA THR A 789 21.84 1.59 11.27
C THR A 789 21.45 0.92 9.96
N ALA A 790 22.40 0.22 9.29
CA ALA A 790 22.14 -0.42 8.01
C ALA A 790 21.12 -1.57 8.11
N PHE A 791 21.14 -2.33 9.21
CA PHE A 791 20.29 -3.50 9.41
C PHE A 791 19.19 -3.29 10.47
N GLU A 792 19.07 -2.08 11.04
CA GLU A 792 18.13 -1.81 12.14
C GLU A 792 18.20 -2.89 13.23
N LEU A 793 19.41 -3.19 13.72
CA LEU A 793 19.65 -4.33 14.61
C LEU A 793 18.86 -4.25 15.92
N PRO A 794 18.11 -5.29 16.29
CA PRO A 794 17.49 -5.35 17.61
C PRO A 794 18.52 -5.60 18.71
N THR A 795 18.15 -5.32 19.94
CA THR A 795 18.96 -5.65 21.13
C THR A 795 19.28 -7.13 21.16
N GLY A 796 20.56 -7.49 21.38
CA GLY A 796 21.02 -8.88 21.42
C GLY A 796 21.37 -9.49 20.06
N ALA A 797 21.19 -8.75 18.95
CA ALA A 797 21.69 -9.18 17.65
C ALA A 797 23.22 -9.20 17.62
N ALA A 798 23.79 -9.97 16.67
CA ALA A 798 25.22 -9.93 16.41
C ALA A 798 25.65 -8.49 16.05
N THR A 799 26.80 -8.06 16.56
CA THR A 799 27.30 -6.68 16.36
C THR A 799 28.25 -6.55 15.18
N LYS A 800 28.68 -7.67 14.58
CA LYS A 800 29.63 -7.71 13.47
C LYS A 800 29.08 -8.58 12.34
N TYR A 801 29.23 -8.10 11.11
CA TYR A 801 28.76 -8.78 9.90
C TYR A 801 29.86 -8.80 8.84
N ALA A 802 30.11 -9.99 8.30
CA ALA A 802 30.91 -10.15 7.10
C ALA A 802 30.01 -10.08 5.86
N LEU A 803 30.26 -9.13 4.99
CA LEU A 803 29.55 -8.92 3.74
C LEU A 803 30.37 -9.45 2.57
N ARG A 804 29.73 -10.22 1.70
CA ARG A 804 30.37 -10.78 0.48
C ARG A 804 29.48 -10.55 -0.72
N SER A 805 30.07 -10.12 -1.82
CA SER A 805 29.34 -9.99 -3.08
C SER A 805 28.96 -11.36 -3.62
N PRO A 806 27.69 -11.57 -4.03
CA PRO A 806 27.28 -12.76 -4.78
C PRO A 806 27.78 -12.74 -6.24
N TYR A 807 28.21 -11.58 -6.76
CA TYR A 807 28.57 -11.38 -8.16
C TYR A 807 30.09 -11.39 -8.38
N ALA A 808 30.57 -12.28 -9.27
CA ALA A 808 31.98 -12.48 -9.52
C ALA A 808 32.68 -11.25 -10.16
N ASP A 809 31.96 -10.41 -10.90
CA ASP A 809 32.45 -9.22 -11.60
C ASP A 809 32.33 -7.92 -10.77
N GLN A 810 31.71 -7.93 -9.58
CA GLN A 810 31.60 -6.75 -8.74
C GLN A 810 32.99 -6.28 -8.24
N ARG A 811 33.25 -4.97 -8.25
CA ARG A 811 34.55 -4.37 -7.87
C ARG A 811 34.87 -4.62 -6.38
N VAL A 812 33.93 -4.32 -5.49
CA VAL A 812 34.08 -4.54 -4.04
C VAL A 812 33.56 -5.92 -3.68
N LYS A 813 34.46 -6.87 -3.40
CA LYS A 813 34.11 -8.27 -3.09
C LYS A 813 33.72 -8.53 -1.65
N LYS A 814 34.26 -7.76 -0.73
CA LYS A 814 34.12 -7.98 0.71
C LYS A 814 34.03 -6.65 1.43
N LEU A 815 33.21 -6.61 2.46
CA LEU A 815 33.05 -5.50 3.37
C LEU A 815 32.78 -6.08 4.77
N THR A 816 33.18 -5.36 5.81
CA THR A 816 32.79 -5.70 7.19
C THR A 816 32.08 -4.50 7.79
N LEU A 817 30.88 -4.72 8.33
CA LEU A 817 30.16 -3.72 9.11
C LEU A 817 30.11 -4.15 10.58
N LYS A 818 30.29 -3.18 11.48
CA LYS A 818 30.17 -3.36 12.92
C LYS A 818 29.19 -2.33 13.50
N ALA A 819 28.36 -2.75 14.44
CA ALA A 819 27.45 -1.84 15.13
C ALA A 819 28.23 -0.75 15.89
N GLY A 820 27.81 0.51 15.69
CA GLY A 820 28.43 1.68 16.32
C GLY A 820 29.86 2.01 15.81
N GLN A 821 30.32 1.35 14.75
CA GLN A 821 31.60 1.65 14.10
C GLN A 821 31.39 1.94 12.61
N PRO A 822 31.21 3.21 12.22
CA PRO A 822 30.95 3.58 10.83
C PRO A 822 32.07 3.14 9.88
N ALA A 823 31.70 2.56 8.76
CA ALA A 823 32.57 2.20 7.65
C ALA A 823 32.16 2.98 6.40
N THR A 824 33.15 3.56 5.71
CA THR A 824 32.95 4.29 4.47
C THR A 824 33.12 3.35 3.29
N VAL A 825 32.14 3.35 2.37
CA VAL A 825 32.15 2.57 1.12
C VAL A 825 32.24 3.56 -0.04
N GLU A 826 33.32 3.45 -0.80
CA GLU A 826 33.51 4.20 -2.04
C GLU A 826 32.71 3.57 -3.18
N LEU A 827 31.95 4.39 -3.90
CA LEU A 827 31.14 4.01 -5.05
C LEU A 827 31.62 4.77 -6.29
N ALA A 828 31.98 4.04 -7.34
CA ALA A 828 32.27 4.64 -8.64
C ALA A 828 31.00 5.28 -9.26
N PRO A 829 31.12 6.12 -10.30
CA PRO A 829 29.95 6.68 -11.00
C PRO A 829 28.96 5.58 -11.43
N PHE A 830 27.68 5.76 -11.10
CA PHE A 830 26.56 4.87 -11.40
C PHE A 830 26.75 3.42 -10.91
N GLU A 831 27.68 3.17 -9.98
CA GLU A 831 27.96 1.82 -9.48
C GLU A 831 26.82 1.29 -8.61
N VAL A 832 26.49 0.01 -8.81
CA VAL A 832 25.63 -0.79 -7.94
C VAL A 832 26.47 -1.88 -7.29
N LEU A 833 26.47 -1.93 -5.97
CA LEU A 833 27.11 -2.98 -5.15
C LEU A 833 26.05 -3.77 -4.41
N VAL A 834 26.12 -5.11 -4.45
CA VAL A 834 25.23 -6.01 -3.73
C VAL A 834 26.04 -6.97 -2.86
N PHE A 835 25.57 -7.20 -1.64
CA PHE A 835 26.23 -8.05 -0.68
C PHE A 835 25.24 -8.96 0.05
N ASP A 836 25.64 -10.20 0.27
CA ASP A 836 25.10 -11.07 1.30
C ASP A 836 25.88 -10.83 2.60
N ALA A 837 25.18 -10.63 3.70
CA ALA A 837 25.74 -10.38 5.04
C ALA A 837 25.52 -11.58 5.96
N LYS A 838 26.58 -11.98 6.65
CA LYS A 838 26.52 -13.04 7.66
C LYS A 838 27.01 -12.51 9.00
N PRO A 839 26.31 -12.82 10.12
CA PRO A 839 26.80 -12.48 11.45
C PRO A 839 28.09 -13.21 11.77
N GLU A 840 29.03 -12.54 12.48
CA GLU A 840 30.32 -13.06 12.95
C GLU A 840 30.43 -12.96 14.47
#